data_2754d867b319f30b50f6149963a08572
#
_entry.id   2754d867b319f30b50f6149963a08572
#
_cell.length_a   1.000
_cell.length_b   1.000
_cell.length_c   1.000
_cell.angle_alpha   90.00
_cell.angle_beta   90.00
_cell.angle_gamma   90.00
#
_symmetry.space_group_name_H-M   'P 1'
#
loop_
_entity.id
_entity.type
_entity.pdbx_description
1 polymer ?
#
loop_
_entity_poly.entity_id
_entity_poly.type
_entity_poly.pdbx_seq_one_letter_code
_entity_poly.pdbx_strand_id
1 'polypeptide(L)'
;MAEQQMNAKEGASLGASSMPALPPDALIIVPVRNTVLFPGLVLPITLGRPKSIAAAQQAVRDQRQVGILLQRAAEVEDPTAIDMHRMGTLANVVRYITTPDGSHHLVCQGEQRFQIVEYLSGWPFLVARVLRIAEPETRSPEIEARFVNLKAQAVEAVELLPQAPAELVAAIQSIEAAPALADLSAAYMDIKPEEKQEILETVDITARMDKVSRLLAHRIEVLRLSQEIGRQTKAKLDERQREVLLREQMAAIQRQLGEGEEGKTAEIAELDKAISNAGMPKEVEDQARKELRRLQRMPEAAGEYGMVRTYLDWLIELPWKLPEEKPIDIAESRRILDEDHYDLEKIKRRIIEFLAVRKLSPQGKAPILCFVGPPGVGKTSLGQSISRAMDRKFVRVSLGGVHDEAEIRGHRRTYIGALPGNIIQAIRKAGSRNCVMMLDEIDKLGAGIQGDPGAALLEVLDPEQNNTFRDNYLGVPFDLSRVVFITTANMLDTIPGPLRDRMEIISLAGYTADEKMEIAHRYLVRRQTEANGLKPGQAEIDDEALREIIQNYTREAGVRSLERQIGRVLRHAAVRIAEGQSGPIRMTRGDLAAILGAPQFESETAMRTSVPGVATGLAWTPVGGDILFIEATRVPGSGRLILTGQLGEVMRESAQAALSIVKNRAAALGIDASRFEKNDIHIHVPAGAIPKDGPSAGVAMYMALVSLMTDRTVRSDTAMTGEISLRGLVLPVGGIKEKVVGAHRAGIRRITLPARNRKDYDDIPEIARKEVEFIWLERVEEAVAAALEAKKADAAPGTVPQLAGAEA
;
A
#
# COMPACT_ATOMS: atom_id res chain seq x y z
N MET A 1 -12.73 64.53 12.24
CA MET A 1 -14.02 64.20 12.82
C MET A 1 -15.13 64.71 11.93
N ALA A 2 -15.40 64.09 10.84
CA ALA A 2 -16.56 64.39 9.97
C ALA A 2 -16.54 63.47 8.71
N GLU A 3 -16.30 62.15 8.90
CA GLU A 3 -16.37 61.17 7.79
C GLU A 3 -16.69 59.77 8.28
N GLN A 4 -17.35 59.62 9.44
CA GLN A 4 -17.77 58.31 9.99
C GLN A 4 -19.25 58.24 10.38
N GLN A 5 -20.11 59.02 9.71
CA GLN A 5 -21.56 59.00 9.98
C GLN A 5 -22.40 59.09 8.68
N MET A 6 -22.09 58.26 7.68
CA MET A 6 -23.00 58.06 6.56
C MET A 6 -22.74 56.69 5.89
N ASN A 7 -23.08 55.61 6.60
CA ASN A 7 -23.33 54.26 6.00
C ASN A 7 -24.02 53.30 6.97
N ALA A 8 -25.11 53.76 7.56
CA ALA A 8 -25.97 52.95 8.41
C ALA A 8 -27.42 53.22 8.09
N LYS A 9 -27.84 52.96 6.84
CA LYS A 9 -29.26 52.81 6.44
C LYS A 9 -29.31 52.33 4.99
N GLU A 10 -29.14 50.99 4.81
CA GLU A 10 -29.68 50.23 3.71
C GLU A 10 -29.39 48.73 3.97
N GLY A 11 -29.88 48.23 5.07
CA GLY A 11 -30.07 46.80 5.36
C GLY A 11 -31.54 46.50 5.17
N ALA A 12 -31.96 46.28 3.91
CA ALA A 12 -33.30 45.87 3.61
C ALA A 12 -33.65 44.59 4.39
N SER A 13 -34.72 44.65 5.12
CA SER A 13 -35.45 43.54 5.70
C SER A 13 -35.79 42.52 4.59
N LEU A 14 -34.97 41.49 4.48
CA LEU A 14 -35.40 40.23 3.83
C LEU A 14 -36.50 39.64 4.71
N GLY A 15 -37.70 39.62 4.20
CA GLY A 15 -38.91 39.17 4.86
C GLY A 15 -38.71 37.82 5.52
N ALA A 16 -39.14 37.71 6.77
CA ALA A 16 -39.40 36.42 7.42
C ALA A 16 -40.43 35.67 6.58
N SER A 17 -39.96 34.77 5.68
CA SER A 17 -40.83 33.80 5.10
C SER A 17 -41.27 32.90 6.22
N SER A 18 -42.53 32.96 6.61
CA SER A 18 -43.12 32.05 7.60
C SER A 18 -42.89 30.62 7.11
N MET A 19 -42.08 29.86 7.88
CA MET A 19 -41.93 28.44 7.61
C MET A 19 -43.29 27.79 7.51
N PRO A 20 -43.51 26.89 6.52
CA PRO A 20 -44.79 26.18 6.42
C PRO A 20 -45.01 25.42 7.73
N ALA A 21 -46.28 25.40 8.20
CA ALA A 21 -46.63 24.60 9.36
C ALA A 21 -46.24 23.14 9.14
N LEU A 22 -45.59 22.53 10.14
CA LEU A 22 -45.20 21.11 10.07
C LEU A 22 -46.48 20.23 10.03
N PRO A 23 -46.63 19.36 9.03
CA PRO A 23 -47.73 18.42 9.00
C PRO A 23 -47.84 17.60 10.30
N PRO A 24 -49.02 17.20 10.76
CA PRO A 24 -49.18 16.45 12.01
C PRO A 24 -48.54 15.04 11.93
N ASP A 25 -48.37 14.50 10.73
CA ASP A 25 -47.76 13.20 10.44
C ASP A 25 -46.23 13.28 10.10
N ALA A 26 -45.67 14.48 10.13
CA ALA A 26 -44.26 14.71 9.84
C ALA A 26 -43.38 14.79 11.12
N LEU A 27 -42.19 14.21 11.05
CA LEU A 27 -41.20 14.17 12.11
C LEU A 27 -39.97 15.00 11.72
N ILE A 28 -39.50 15.80 12.66
CA ILE A 28 -38.22 16.52 12.52
C ILE A 28 -37.08 15.52 12.71
N ILE A 29 -36.18 15.43 11.75
CA ILE A 29 -35.04 14.52 11.81
C ILE A 29 -33.77 15.26 12.24
N VAL A 30 -33.11 14.74 13.28
CA VAL A 30 -31.83 15.22 13.78
C VAL A 30 -30.74 14.22 13.39
N PRO A 31 -29.85 14.58 12.43
CA PRO A 31 -28.75 13.74 12.03
C PRO A 31 -27.68 13.62 13.11
N VAL A 32 -27.23 12.39 13.39
CA VAL A 32 -26.10 12.10 14.28
C VAL A 32 -24.98 11.38 13.53
N ARG A 33 -23.70 11.61 13.96
CA ARG A 33 -22.52 11.09 13.24
C ARG A 33 -22.06 9.72 13.72
N ASN A 34 -21.88 9.57 15.03
CA ASN A 34 -21.16 8.44 15.63
C ASN A 34 -21.99 7.78 16.77
N THR A 35 -23.25 8.04 16.81
CA THR A 35 -24.08 7.61 17.93
C THR A 35 -25.42 7.09 17.45
N VAL A 36 -25.88 5.97 17.99
CA VAL A 36 -27.20 5.42 17.73
C VAL A 36 -28.01 5.48 19.01
N LEU A 37 -29.18 6.08 18.96
CA LEU A 37 -30.12 6.09 20.09
C LEU A 37 -31.02 4.87 19.98
N PHE A 38 -31.10 4.07 21.02
CA PHE A 38 -32.02 2.95 21.11
C PHE A 38 -33.28 3.31 21.92
N PRO A 39 -34.42 2.63 21.69
CA PRO A 39 -35.62 2.79 22.52
C PRO A 39 -35.36 2.56 24.00
N GLY A 40 -36.03 3.33 24.85
CA GLY A 40 -35.88 3.25 26.32
C GLY A 40 -34.67 3.94 26.93
N LEU A 41 -33.71 4.39 26.10
CA LEU A 41 -32.47 4.99 26.60
C LEU A 41 -32.48 6.52 26.53
N VAL A 42 -31.75 7.13 27.47
CA VAL A 42 -31.54 8.58 27.51
C VAL A 42 -30.12 8.87 27.05
N LEU A 43 -29.97 9.76 26.08
CA LEU A 43 -28.70 10.09 25.49
C LEU A 43 -28.54 11.62 25.33
N PRO A 44 -27.44 12.21 25.80
CA PRO A 44 -27.07 13.58 25.48
C PRO A 44 -26.40 13.62 24.10
N ILE A 45 -26.93 14.46 23.22
CA ILE A 45 -26.45 14.64 21.84
C ILE A 45 -25.90 16.06 21.72
N THR A 46 -24.64 16.22 21.33
CA THR A 46 -24.04 17.52 21.05
C THR A 46 -24.37 17.94 19.61
N LEU A 47 -24.96 19.13 19.46
CA LEU A 47 -25.37 19.67 18.18
C LEU A 47 -24.36 20.74 17.73
N GLY A 48 -23.59 20.43 16.69
CA GLY A 48 -22.61 21.37 16.12
C GLY A 48 -23.04 22.02 14.81
N ARG A 49 -24.14 21.54 14.19
CA ARG A 49 -24.59 22.03 12.88
C ARG A 49 -25.74 23.00 13.00
N PRO A 50 -25.73 24.13 12.23
CA PRO A 50 -26.82 25.12 12.25
C PRO A 50 -28.19 24.49 11.97
N LYS A 51 -28.26 23.55 11.01
CA LYS A 51 -29.51 22.84 10.66
C LYS A 51 -30.01 21.95 11.79
N SER A 52 -29.12 21.22 12.47
CA SER A 52 -29.48 20.37 13.61
C SER A 52 -29.91 21.21 14.83
N ILE A 53 -29.27 22.35 15.04
CA ILE A 53 -29.64 23.30 16.10
C ILE A 53 -31.04 23.87 15.83
N ALA A 54 -31.29 24.32 14.59
CA ALA A 54 -32.60 24.83 14.18
C ALA A 54 -33.70 23.74 14.30
N ALA A 55 -33.39 22.50 13.92
CA ALA A 55 -34.29 21.35 14.09
C ALA A 55 -34.68 21.12 15.57
N ALA A 56 -33.68 21.09 16.46
CA ALA A 56 -33.89 20.90 17.89
C ALA A 56 -34.66 22.06 18.53
N GLN A 57 -34.33 23.29 18.18
CA GLN A 57 -35.03 24.48 18.68
C GLN A 57 -36.49 24.49 18.25
N GLN A 58 -36.77 24.12 16.99
CA GLN A 58 -38.15 24.02 16.50
C GLN A 58 -38.93 22.92 17.23
N ALA A 59 -38.31 21.74 17.42
CA ALA A 59 -38.94 20.62 18.13
C ALA A 59 -39.29 20.99 19.59
N VAL A 60 -38.40 21.68 20.27
CA VAL A 60 -38.63 22.17 21.64
C VAL A 60 -39.72 23.21 21.68
N ARG A 61 -39.75 24.16 20.72
CA ARG A 61 -40.80 25.18 20.63
C ARG A 61 -42.16 24.63 20.43
N ASP A 62 -42.27 23.61 19.52
CA ASP A 62 -43.55 23.00 19.15
C ASP A 62 -43.94 21.83 20.08
N GLN A 63 -43.09 21.54 21.10
CA GLN A 63 -43.25 20.40 22.02
C GLN A 63 -43.46 19.07 21.25
N ARG A 64 -42.68 18.89 20.15
CA ARG A 64 -42.78 17.70 19.31
C ARG A 64 -41.63 16.74 19.55
N GLN A 65 -41.87 15.47 19.29
CA GLN A 65 -40.88 14.42 19.22
C GLN A 65 -39.93 14.68 18.06
N VAL A 66 -38.71 14.17 18.17
CA VAL A 66 -37.66 14.23 17.12
C VAL A 66 -37.27 12.81 16.69
N GLY A 67 -36.87 12.67 15.45
CA GLY A 67 -36.29 11.43 14.95
C GLY A 67 -34.77 11.53 14.98
N ILE A 68 -34.12 10.72 15.80
CA ILE A 68 -32.67 10.61 15.82
C ILE A 68 -32.24 9.57 14.79
N LEU A 69 -31.41 9.98 13.82
CA LEU A 69 -31.05 9.15 12.67
C LEU A 69 -29.56 9.24 12.39
N LEU A 70 -28.90 8.07 12.28
CA LEU A 70 -27.47 7.98 11.96
C LEU A 70 -27.23 8.35 10.49
N GLN A 71 -26.18 9.11 10.22
CA GLN A 71 -25.69 9.34 8.85
C GLN A 71 -24.81 8.17 8.39
N ARG A 72 -24.79 7.90 7.07
CA ARG A 72 -24.03 6.77 6.48
C ARG A 72 -22.52 6.99 6.45
N ALA A 73 -22.09 8.23 6.25
CA ALA A 73 -20.69 8.62 6.21
C ALA A 73 -20.44 9.76 7.20
N ALA A 74 -19.57 9.54 8.18
CA ALA A 74 -19.29 10.48 9.27
C ALA A 74 -18.63 11.79 8.79
N GLU A 75 -17.93 11.76 7.64
CA GLU A 75 -17.19 12.85 7.02
C GLU A 75 -18.10 13.91 6.39
N VAL A 76 -19.34 13.57 6.04
CA VAL A 76 -20.28 14.51 5.42
C VAL A 76 -20.68 15.58 6.44
N GLU A 77 -20.28 16.82 6.20
CA GLU A 77 -20.56 17.92 7.12
C GLU A 77 -22.02 18.33 7.12
N ASP A 78 -22.68 18.38 5.97
CA ASP A 78 -24.09 18.77 5.80
C ASP A 78 -24.90 17.64 5.12
N PRO A 79 -25.32 16.62 5.87
CA PRO A 79 -25.99 15.44 5.29
C PRO A 79 -27.35 15.80 4.70
N THR A 80 -27.61 15.22 3.53
CA THR A 80 -28.90 15.27 2.84
C THR A 80 -29.68 13.97 3.08
N ALA A 81 -30.88 13.86 2.50
CA ALA A 81 -31.71 12.66 2.62
C ALA A 81 -31.03 11.36 2.15
N ILE A 82 -30.10 11.45 1.19
CA ILE A 82 -29.39 10.28 0.62
C ILE A 82 -28.31 9.78 1.59
N ASP A 83 -27.74 10.68 2.37
CA ASP A 83 -26.64 10.41 3.29
C ASP A 83 -27.09 9.79 4.61
N MET A 84 -28.41 9.58 4.78
CA MET A 84 -29.00 9.08 6.01
C MET A 84 -29.37 7.60 5.93
N HIS A 85 -29.29 6.89 7.05
CA HIS A 85 -29.94 5.60 7.19
C HIS A 85 -31.45 5.74 7.09
N ARG A 86 -32.16 4.64 6.90
CA ARG A 86 -33.64 4.67 6.76
C ARG A 86 -34.37 4.38 8.05
N MET A 87 -33.69 3.80 9.04
CA MET A 87 -34.26 3.47 10.34
C MET A 87 -33.58 4.27 11.46
N GLY A 88 -34.38 4.82 12.33
CA GLY A 88 -33.91 5.60 13.49
C GLY A 88 -34.82 5.41 14.69
N THR A 89 -34.60 6.21 15.72
CA THR A 89 -35.38 6.18 16.98
C THR A 89 -36.15 7.48 17.18
N LEU A 90 -37.44 7.37 17.34
CA LEU A 90 -38.32 8.43 17.80
C LEU A 90 -37.97 8.77 19.24
N ALA A 91 -37.74 10.03 19.54
CA ALA A 91 -37.31 10.46 20.85
C ALA A 91 -38.08 11.67 21.41
N ASN A 92 -38.35 11.62 22.69
CA ASN A 92 -38.82 12.75 23.46
C ASN A 92 -37.64 13.65 23.84
N VAL A 93 -37.80 14.95 23.66
CA VAL A 93 -36.80 15.92 24.08
C VAL A 93 -36.99 16.15 25.59
N VAL A 94 -36.05 15.64 26.38
CA VAL A 94 -36.07 15.81 27.84
C VAL A 94 -35.55 17.18 28.25
N ARG A 95 -34.43 17.62 27.61
CA ARG A 95 -33.81 18.90 27.91
C ARG A 95 -32.99 19.41 26.75
N TYR A 96 -33.06 20.71 26.51
CA TYR A 96 -32.17 21.42 25.60
C TYR A 96 -31.32 22.42 26.40
N ILE A 97 -30.00 22.35 26.26
CA ILE A 97 -29.05 23.15 27.02
C ILE A 97 -28.12 23.88 26.05
N THR A 98 -27.96 25.18 26.30
CA THR A 98 -26.89 25.94 25.65
C THR A 98 -25.84 26.26 26.72
N THR A 99 -24.63 25.78 26.52
CA THR A 99 -23.53 26.01 27.47
C THR A 99 -22.89 27.39 27.24
N PRO A 100 -22.17 27.98 28.25
CA PRO A 100 -21.56 29.28 28.12
C PRO A 100 -20.53 29.44 27.02
N ASP A 101 -19.96 28.32 26.54
CA ASP A 101 -19.03 28.24 25.41
C ASP A 101 -19.72 28.24 24.03
N GLY A 102 -21.06 28.38 24.01
CA GLY A 102 -21.86 28.37 22.77
C GLY A 102 -22.21 27.01 22.23
N SER A 103 -21.85 25.91 22.91
CA SER A 103 -22.23 24.55 22.50
C SER A 103 -23.70 24.24 22.83
N HIS A 104 -24.37 23.50 21.96
CA HIS A 104 -25.77 23.10 22.12
C HIS A 104 -25.87 21.61 22.40
N HIS A 105 -26.60 21.23 23.46
CA HIS A 105 -26.80 19.84 23.84
C HIS A 105 -28.29 19.52 23.92
N LEU A 106 -28.66 18.43 23.28
CA LEU A 106 -30.04 17.91 23.27
C LEU A 106 -30.06 16.59 24.03
N VAL A 107 -30.76 16.55 25.17
CA VAL A 107 -30.96 15.30 25.91
C VAL A 107 -32.25 14.67 25.43
N CYS A 108 -32.15 13.51 24.79
CA CYS A 108 -33.27 12.79 24.23
C CYS A 108 -33.49 11.45 24.92
N GLN A 109 -34.75 11.11 25.13
CA GLN A 109 -35.16 9.77 25.55
C GLN A 109 -35.78 9.06 24.36
N GLY A 110 -35.17 7.95 23.92
CA GLY A 110 -35.70 7.10 22.86
C GLY A 110 -37.00 6.44 23.28
N GLU A 111 -37.97 6.41 22.39
CA GLU A 111 -39.27 5.82 22.65
C GLU A 111 -39.54 4.58 21.77
N GLN A 112 -39.44 4.75 20.47
CA GLN A 112 -39.83 3.72 19.51
C GLN A 112 -38.98 3.80 18.24
N ARG A 113 -38.77 2.67 17.55
CA ARG A 113 -38.20 2.63 16.22
C ARG A 113 -39.12 3.24 15.18
N PHE A 114 -38.53 3.91 14.19
CA PHE A 114 -39.26 4.34 13.00
C PHE A 114 -38.46 4.07 11.73
N GLN A 115 -39.19 3.95 10.62
CA GLN A 115 -38.64 3.87 9.29
C GLN A 115 -39.05 5.09 8.46
N ILE A 116 -38.10 5.69 7.74
CA ILE A 116 -38.40 6.79 6.81
C ILE A 116 -39.22 6.26 5.63
N VAL A 117 -40.36 6.88 5.37
CA VAL A 117 -41.19 6.64 4.20
C VAL A 117 -40.79 7.60 3.08
N GLU A 118 -40.83 8.91 3.34
CA GLU A 118 -40.43 9.96 2.40
C GLU A 118 -39.89 11.19 3.13
N TYR A 119 -38.96 11.90 2.50
CA TYR A 119 -38.50 13.20 3.00
C TYR A 119 -39.34 14.32 2.41
N LEU A 120 -39.67 15.29 3.24
CA LEU A 120 -40.43 16.48 2.88
C LEU A 120 -39.51 17.68 2.72
N SER A 121 -39.76 18.50 1.71
CA SER A 121 -38.99 19.75 1.44
C SER A 121 -39.73 20.98 1.92
N GLY A 122 -39.02 22.08 2.16
CA GLY A 122 -39.60 23.37 2.56
C GLY A 122 -39.17 23.85 3.93
N TRP A 123 -38.34 23.12 4.66
CA TRP A 123 -37.76 23.50 5.96
C TRP A 123 -36.25 23.60 5.88
N PRO A 124 -35.61 24.41 6.75
CA PRO A 124 -34.15 24.54 6.79
C PRO A 124 -33.44 23.31 7.39
N PHE A 125 -34.17 22.30 7.84
CA PHE A 125 -33.70 21.04 8.41
C PHE A 125 -34.46 19.86 7.80
N LEU A 126 -33.98 18.66 8.06
CA LEU A 126 -34.61 17.44 7.53
C LEU A 126 -35.96 17.19 8.22
N VAL A 127 -36.98 16.97 7.40
CA VAL A 127 -38.32 16.59 7.82
C VAL A 127 -38.75 15.35 7.01
N ALA A 128 -39.37 14.38 7.66
CA ALA A 128 -39.78 13.15 6.98
C ALA A 128 -41.11 12.64 7.50
N ARG A 129 -41.87 11.95 6.63
CA ARG A 129 -42.95 11.03 7.04
C ARG A 129 -42.32 9.71 7.42
N VAL A 130 -42.81 9.17 8.54
CA VAL A 130 -42.22 7.96 9.15
C VAL A 130 -43.26 6.92 9.45
N LEU A 131 -42.90 5.65 9.30
CA LEU A 131 -43.66 4.51 9.79
C LEU A 131 -43.11 4.14 11.16
N ARG A 132 -43.96 4.20 12.20
CA ARG A 132 -43.56 3.76 13.55
C ARG A 132 -43.61 2.24 13.61
N ILE A 133 -42.59 1.62 14.17
CA ILE A 133 -42.43 0.18 14.28
C ILE A 133 -42.68 -0.21 15.73
N ALA A 134 -43.81 -0.89 16.00
CA ALA A 134 -44.09 -1.39 17.33
C ALA A 134 -43.23 -2.60 17.67
N GLU A 135 -42.74 -2.68 18.88
CA GLU A 135 -42.01 -3.88 19.36
C GLU A 135 -43.04 -5.02 19.54
N PRO A 136 -42.81 -6.23 19.00
CA PRO A 136 -43.68 -7.35 19.19
C PRO A 136 -43.69 -7.84 20.65
N GLU A 137 -44.84 -7.91 21.28
CA GLU A 137 -44.99 -8.48 22.63
C GLU A 137 -44.99 -10.02 22.63
N THR A 138 -44.16 -10.65 21.82
CA THR A 138 -44.17 -12.10 21.67
C THR A 138 -43.38 -12.74 22.82
N ARG A 139 -44.04 -13.46 23.70
CA ARG A 139 -43.43 -14.35 24.69
C ARG A 139 -43.45 -15.77 24.13
N SER A 140 -42.31 -16.32 23.81
CA SER A 140 -42.15 -17.73 23.46
C SER A 140 -41.03 -18.34 24.32
N PRO A 141 -41.06 -19.65 24.62
CA PRO A 141 -40.01 -20.32 25.39
C PRO A 141 -38.61 -20.12 24.77
N GLU A 142 -38.56 -19.94 23.45
CA GLU A 142 -37.33 -19.71 22.71
C GLU A 142 -36.75 -18.30 22.96
N ILE A 143 -37.62 -17.28 23.01
CA ILE A 143 -37.20 -15.91 23.36
C ILE A 143 -36.75 -15.83 24.81
N GLU A 144 -37.45 -16.56 25.72
CA GLU A 144 -37.11 -16.57 27.14
C GLU A 144 -35.75 -17.23 27.39
N ALA A 145 -35.46 -18.34 26.74
CA ALA A 145 -34.17 -18.98 26.81
C ALA A 145 -33.02 -18.07 26.35
N ARG A 146 -33.20 -17.36 25.21
CA ARG A 146 -32.23 -16.37 24.69
C ARG A 146 -32.09 -15.18 25.63
N PHE A 147 -33.18 -14.72 26.22
CA PHE A 147 -33.18 -13.62 27.17
C PHE A 147 -32.33 -13.94 28.41
N VAL A 148 -32.52 -15.13 29.00
CA VAL A 148 -31.72 -15.59 30.15
C VAL A 148 -30.24 -15.67 29.81
N ASN A 149 -29.93 -16.24 28.64
CA ASN A 149 -28.53 -16.34 28.19
C ASN A 149 -27.92 -14.95 27.95
N LEU A 150 -28.62 -14.07 27.25
CA LEU A 150 -28.15 -12.71 26.96
C LEU A 150 -27.96 -11.91 28.25
N LYS A 151 -28.85 -12.09 29.25
CA LYS A 151 -28.75 -11.45 30.55
C LYS A 151 -27.52 -11.90 31.34
N ALA A 152 -27.20 -13.20 31.31
CA ALA A 152 -25.99 -13.74 31.89
C ALA A 152 -24.71 -13.19 31.26
N GLN A 153 -24.68 -13.18 29.92
CA GLN A 153 -23.54 -12.60 29.17
C GLN A 153 -23.35 -11.10 29.44
N ALA A 154 -24.45 -10.33 29.55
CA ALA A 154 -24.38 -8.90 29.84
C ALA A 154 -23.83 -8.61 31.25
N VAL A 155 -24.24 -9.39 32.24
CA VAL A 155 -23.69 -9.31 33.63
C VAL A 155 -22.22 -9.67 33.62
N GLU A 156 -21.82 -10.78 33.00
CA GLU A 156 -20.42 -11.21 32.90
C GLU A 156 -19.53 -10.16 32.22
N ALA A 157 -20.01 -9.55 31.12
CA ALA A 157 -19.27 -8.53 30.42
C ALA A 157 -19.00 -7.30 31.29
N VAL A 158 -19.96 -6.91 32.14
CA VAL A 158 -19.79 -5.79 33.07
C VAL A 158 -18.84 -6.17 34.23
N GLU A 159 -18.92 -7.37 34.78
CA GLU A 159 -18.03 -7.84 35.87
C GLU A 159 -16.55 -7.91 35.43
N LEU A 160 -16.28 -8.11 34.15
CA LEU A 160 -14.94 -8.14 33.59
C LEU A 160 -14.34 -6.74 33.31
N LEU A 161 -15.12 -5.67 33.45
CA LEU A 161 -14.63 -4.29 33.29
C LEU A 161 -13.83 -3.86 34.51
N PRO A 162 -12.68 -3.18 34.35
CA PRO A 162 -11.80 -2.77 35.46
C PRO A 162 -12.45 -1.84 36.51
N GLN A 163 -13.49 -1.12 36.13
CA GLN A 163 -14.23 -0.16 36.95
C GLN A 163 -15.72 -0.24 36.64
N ALA A 164 -16.33 -1.39 36.87
CA ALA A 164 -17.76 -1.58 36.63
C ALA A 164 -18.59 -0.82 37.65
N PRO A 165 -19.51 0.09 37.26
CA PRO A 165 -20.49 0.67 38.18
C PRO A 165 -21.42 -0.44 38.68
N ALA A 166 -21.51 -0.66 39.98
CA ALA A 166 -22.41 -1.67 40.58
C ALA A 166 -23.90 -1.42 40.19
N GLU A 167 -24.24 -0.17 39.90
CA GLU A 167 -25.54 0.27 39.44
C GLU A 167 -25.91 -0.31 38.06
N LEU A 168 -24.93 -0.57 37.21
CA LEU A 168 -25.18 -1.12 35.86
C LEU A 168 -25.58 -2.61 35.92
N VAL A 169 -24.98 -3.38 36.84
CA VAL A 169 -25.34 -4.78 37.05
C VAL A 169 -26.78 -4.86 37.58
N ALA A 170 -27.13 -3.99 38.57
CA ALA A 170 -28.49 -3.92 39.12
C ALA A 170 -29.52 -3.51 38.04
N ALA A 171 -29.16 -2.56 37.14
CA ALA A 171 -30.01 -2.15 36.04
C ALA A 171 -30.26 -3.30 35.06
N ILE A 172 -29.23 -4.06 34.67
CA ILE A 172 -29.38 -5.24 33.81
C ILE A 172 -30.27 -6.30 34.46
N GLN A 173 -30.09 -6.52 35.77
CA GLN A 173 -30.89 -7.52 36.50
C GLN A 173 -32.36 -7.12 36.62
N SER A 174 -32.70 -5.84 36.67
CA SER A 174 -34.07 -5.35 36.76
C SER A 174 -34.86 -5.37 35.44
N ILE A 175 -34.19 -5.59 34.31
CA ILE A 175 -34.89 -5.64 32.98
C ILE A 175 -35.66 -6.95 32.86
N GLU A 176 -36.94 -6.82 32.50
CA GLU A 176 -37.88 -7.96 32.29
C GLU A 176 -38.21 -8.16 30.79
N ALA A 177 -37.97 -7.14 29.96
CA ALA A 177 -38.31 -7.17 28.54
C ALA A 177 -37.08 -7.50 27.66
N ALA A 178 -37.21 -8.54 26.83
CA ALA A 178 -36.13 -8.98 25.93
C ALA A 178 -35.66 -7.89 24.96
N PRO A 179 -36.52 -7.08 24.32
CA PRO A 179 -36.09 -5.98 23.47
C PRO A 179 -35.25 -4.92 24.20
N ALA A 180 -35.67 -4.57 25.43
CA ALA A 180 -34.98 -3.56 26.24
C ALA A 180 -33.59 -4.03 26.66
N LEU A 181 -33.42 -5.32 26.99
CA LEU A 181 -32.13 -5.90 27.33
C LEU A 181 -31.17 -5.90 26.11
N ALA A 182 -31.67 -6.30 24.95
CA ALA A 182 -30.87 -6.31 23.72
C ALA A 182 -30.41 -4.89 23.35
N ASP A 183 -31.31 -3.92 23.42
CA ASP A 183 -31.05 -2.51 23.09
C ASP A 183 -30.09 -1.86 24.11
N LEU A 184 -30.27 -2.12 25.42
CA LEU A 184 -29.35 -1.65 26.45
C LEU A 184 -27.94 -2.23 26.24
N SER A 185 -27.85 -3.54 26.02
CA SER A 185 -26.56 -4.20 25.81
C SER A 185 -25.84 -3.62 24.59
N ALA A 186 -26.54 -3.43 23.46
CA ALA A 186 -25.99 -2.83 22.25
C ALA A 186 -25.51 -1.38 22.47
N ALA A 187 -26.24 -0.59 23.23
CA ALA A 187 -25.91 0.81 23.49
C ALA A 187 -24.60 0.97 24.25
N TYR A 188 -24.41 0.14 25.31
CA TYR A 188 -23.23 0.21 26.19
C TYR A 188 -22.03 -0.59 25.68
N MET A 189 -22.19 -1.45 24.67
CA MET A 189 -21.06 -2.09 24.03
C MET A 189 -20.20 -1.07 23.26
N ASP A 190 -18.88 -1.24 23.36
CA ASP A 190 -17.89 -0.52 22.55
C ASP A 190 -17.72 -1.21 21.19
N ILE A 191 -18.69 -0.96 20.31
CA ILE A 191 -18.75 -1.43 18.94
C ILE A 191 -18.97 -0.25 17.98
N LYS A 192 -18.70 -0.46 16.70
CA LYS A 192 -18.81 0.60 15.69
C LYS A 192 -20.26 1.09 15.53
N PRO A 193 -20.45 2.39 15.19
CA PRO A 193 -21.80 2.95 14.98
C PRO A 193 -22.61 2.18 13.96
N GLU A 194 -21.95 1.65 12.90
CA GLU A 194 -22.60 0.85 11.86
C GLU A 194 -23.17 -0.46 12.41
N GLU A 195 -22.44 -1.11 13.33
CA GLU A 195 -22.89 -2.34 13.98
C GLU A 195 -24.07 -2.06 14.92
N LYS A 196 -24.05 -0.92 15.64
CA LYS A 196 -25.18 -0.45 16.45
C LYS A 196 -26.40 -0.17 15.58
N GLN A 197 -26.19 0.45 14.43
CA GLN A 197 -27.25 0.72 13.47
C GLN A 197 -27.85 -0.57 12.91
N GLU A 198 -27.03 -1.56 12.61
CA GLU A 198 -27.50 -2.86 12.15
C GLU A 198 -28.37 -3.59 13.19
N ILE A 199 -28.03 -3.45 14.47
CA ILE A 199 -28.86 -3.96 15.57
C ILE A 199 -30.17 -3.19 15.65
N LEU A 200 -30.15 -1.86 15.52
CA LEU A 200 -31.36 -1.03 15.51
C LEU A 200 -32.29 -1.42 14.36
N GLU A 201 -31.75 -1.70 13.18
CA GLU A 201 -32.47 -2.10 11.96
C GLU A 201 -33.03 -3.54 12.04
N THR A 202 -32.52 -4.36 12.95
CA THR A 202 -33.02 -5.73 13.16
C THR A 202 -34.30 -5.72 13.98
N VAL A 203 -35.45 -5.72 13.31
CA VAL A 203 -36.78 -5.64 13.95
C VAL A 203 -37.16 -6.96 14.63
N ASP A 204 -36.80 -8.10 14.03
CA ASP A 204 -37.05 -9.41 14.64
C ASP A 204 -36.24 -9.58 15.94
N ILE A 205 -36.92 -9.81 17.05
CA ILE A 205 -36.32 -9.86 18.39
C ILE A 205 -35.35 -11.03 18.56
N THR A 206 -35.66 -12.16 17.92
CA THR A 206 -34.83 -13.37 18.01
C THR A 206 -33.49 -13.13 17.31
N ALA A 207 -33.55 -12.64 16.07
CA ALA A 207 -32.35 -12.30 15.30
C ALA A 207 -31.53 -11.17 15.97
N ARG A 208 -32.19 -10.18 16.58
CA ARG A 208 -31.53 -9.09 17.33
C ARG A 208 -30.80 -9.63 18.55
N MET A 209 -31.42 -10.46 19.36
CA MET A 209 -30.77 -11.09 20.53
C MET A 209 -29.58 -11.96 20.10
N ASP A 210 -29.70 -12.73 19.03
CA ASP A 210 -28.62 -13.56 18.50
C ASP A 210 -27.43 -12.72 17.99
N LYS A 211 -27.66 -11.56 17.40
CA LYS A 211 -26.61 -10.61 17.01
C LYS A 211 -25.91 -10.03 18.24
N VAL A 212 -26.67 -9.53 19.21
CA VAL A 212 -26.13 -8.93 20.42
C VAL A 212 -25.36 -9.97 21.24
N SER A 213 -25.88 -11.19 21.36
CA SER A 213 -25.24 -12.30 22.09
C SER A 213 -23.87 -12.66 21.46
N ARG A 214 -23.77 -12.71 20.12
CA ARG A 214 -22.49 -12.96 19.43
C ARG A 214 -21.47 -11.87 19.68
N LEU A 215 -21.88 -10.60 19.62
CA LEU A 215 -20.99 -9.46 19.88
C LEU A 215 -20.55 -9.41 21.34
N LEU A 216 -21.45 -9.71 22.30
CA LEU A 216 -21.14 -9.81 23.71
C LEU A 216 -20.17 -10.96 24.00
N ALA A 217 -20.39 -12.14 23.43
CA ALA A 217 -19.49 -13.28 23.58
C ALA A 217 -18.07 -12.95 23.11
N HIS A 218 -17.93 -12.32 21.96
CA HIS A 218 -16.64 -11.86 21.47
C HIS A 218 -15.99 -10.82 22.42
N ARG A 219 -16.78 -9.88 22.94
CA ARG A 219 -16.27 -8.87 23.88
C ARG A 219 -15.83 -9.49 25.20
N ILE A 220 -16.56 -10.47 25.73
CA ILE A 220 -16.20 -11.22 26.91
C ILE A 220 -14.86 -11.92 26.72
N GLU A 221 -14.65 -12.58 25.57
CA GLU A 221 -13.39 -13.25 25.27
C GLU A 221 -12.22 -12.24 25.25
N VAL A 222 -12.37 -11.09 24.61
CA VAL A 222 -11.35 -10.02 24.58
C VAL A 222 -11.08 -9.49 26.00
N LEU A 223 -12.11 -9.28 26.83
CA LEU A 223 -11.95 -8.79 28.20
C LEU A 223 -11.25 -9.82 29.10
N ARG A 224 -11.58 -11.12 28.99
CA ARG A 224 -10.90 -12.20 29.69
C ARG A 224 -9.41 -12.27 29.31
N LEU A 225 -9.11 -12.17 28.01
CA LEU A 225 -7.72 -12.17 27.52
C LEU A 225 -6.93 -10.95 28.03
N SER A 226 -7.57 -9.78 28.03
CA SER A 226 -6.97 -8.54 28.55
C SER A 226 -6.69 -8.63 30.06
N GLN A 227 -7.61 -9.22 30.82
CA GLN A 227 -7.44 -9.43 32.24
C GLN A 227 -6.30 -10.43 32.57
N GLU A 228 -6.20 -11.52 31.79
CA GLU A 228 -5.12 -12.49 31.92
C GLU A 228 -3.74 -11.89 31.58
N ILE A 229 -3.66 -11.10 30.47
CA ILE A 229 -2.44 -10.35 30.11
C ILE A 229 -2.07 -9.37 31.23
N GLY A 230 -3.06 -8.63 31.79
CA GLY A 230 -2.85 -7.71 32.89
C GLY A 230 -2.31 -8.42 34.15
N ARG A 231 -2.86 -9.60 34.47
CA ARG A 231 -2.39 -10.43 35.59
C ARG A 231 -0.96 -10.94 35.40
N GLN A 232 -0.65 -11.42 34.16
CA GLN A 232 0.70 -11.87 33.82
C GLN A 232 1.72 -10.73 33.83
N THR A 233 1.31 -9.54 33.36
CA THR A 233 2.16 -8.34 33.36
C THR A 233 2.43 -7.87 34.77
N LYS A 234 1.41 -7.89 35.66
CA LYS A 234 1.56 -7.53 37.07
C LYS A 234 2.46 -8.53 37.82
N ALA A 235 2.28 -9.85 37.58
CA ALA A 235 3.14 -10.88 38.15
C ALA A 235 4.61 -10.71 37.72
N LYS A 236 4.87 -10.40 36.42
CA LYS A 236 6.23 -10.09 35.93
C LYS A 236 6.79 -8.80 36.51
N LEU A 237 5.95 -7.81 36.78
CA LEU A 237 6.36 -6.55 37.43
C LEU A 237 6.76 -6.78 38.89
N ASP A 238 5.94 -7.56 39.62
CA ASP A 238 6.21 -7.94 41.00
C ASP A 238 7.47 -8.79 41.11
N GLU A 239 7.71 -9.71 40.19
CA GLU A 239 8.93 -10.51 40.06
C GLU A 239 10.14 -9.63 39.80
N ARG A 240 10.04 -8.66 38.86
CA ARG A 240 11.09 -7.65 38.60
C ARG A 240 11.39 -6.78 39.82
N GLN A 241 10.36 -6.31 40.53
CA GLN A 241 10.54 -5.52 41.76
C GLN A 241 11.26 -6.35 42.82
N ARG A 242 10.90 -7.63 42.98
CA ARG A 242 11.60 -8.54 43.89
C ARG A 242 13.04 -8.80 43.48
N GLU A 243 13.30 -8.95 42.19
CA GLU A 243 14.65 -9.08 41.62
C GLU A 243 15.49 -7.81 41.85
N VAL A 244 14.90 -6.62 41.67
CA VAL A 244 15.55 -5.33 41.97
C VAL A 244 15.90 -5.22 43.43
N LEU A 245 14.97 -5.59 44.34
CA LEU A 245 15.20 -5.57 45.81
C LEU A 245 16.31 -6.53 46.21
N LEU A 246 16.32 -7.74 45.62
CA LEU A 246 17.40 -8.72 45.85
C LEU A 246 18.75 -8.23 45.30
N ARG A 247 18.75 -7.56 44.14
CA ARG A 247 19.94 -6.93 43.59
C ARG A 247 20.44 -5.75 44.45
N GLU A 248 19.53 -4.94 45.00
CA GLU A 248 19.89 -3.89 45.95
C GLU A 248 20.48 -4.44 47.23
N GLN A 249 19.91 -5.53 47.78
CA GLN A 249 20.48 -6.21 48.95
C GLN A 249 21.85 -6.81 48.62
N MET A 250 22.00 -7.44 47.47
CA MET A 250 23.28 -7.97 47.00
C MET A 250 24.31 -6.88 46.77
N ALA A 251 23.92 -5.74 46.18
CA ALA A 251 24.77 -4.55 46.00
C ALA A 251 25.14 -3.88 47.32
N ALA A 252 24.24 -3.93 48.33
CA ALA A 252 24.57 -3.45 49.69
C ALA A 252 25.57 -4.37 50.37
N ILE A 253 25.45 -5.70 50.23
CA ILE A 253 26.40 -6.68 50.72
C ILE A 253 27.75 -6.56 50.01
N GLN A 254 27.76 -6.40 48.68
CA GLN A 254 28.99 -6.18 47.90
C GLN A 254 29.68 -4.88 48.29
N ARG A 255 28.95 -3.79 48.55
CA ARG A 255 29.53 -2.54 49.12
C ARG A 255 30.15 -2.72 50.49
N GLN A 256 29.56 -3.56 51.36
CA GLN A 256 30.14 -3.89 52.68
C GLN A 256 31.37 -4.79 52.59
N LEU A 257 31.50 -5.58 51.51
CA LEU A 257 32.65 -6.44 51.22
C LEU A 257 33.76 -5.72 50.40
N GLY A 258 33.52 -4.46 49.93
CA GLY A 258 34.52 -3.71 49.15
C GLY A 258 34.63 -4.11 47.67
N GLU A 259 33.84 -5.09 47.22
CA GLU A 259 33.96 -5.66 45.85
C GLU A 259 33.33 -4.78 44.74
N GLY A 260 32.44 -3.82 45.10
CA GLY A 260 31.74 -2.97 44.11
C GLY A 260 32.57 -1.79 43.57
N GLU A 261 33.51 -1.26 44.34
CA GLU A 261 34.31 -0.11 43.89
C GLU A 261 35.48 -0.53 42.95
N GLU A 262 36.03 -1.73 43.13
CA GLU A 262 37.09 -2.24 42.25
C GLU A 262 36.51 -2.57 40.83
N GLY A 263 35.30 -3.17 40.76
CA GLY A 263 34.65 -3.48 39.48
C GLY A 263 34.33 -2.25 38.66
N LYS A 264 33.73 -1.21 39.25
CA LYS A 264 33.45 0.06 38.57
C LYS A 264 34.68 0.80 38.13
N THR A 265 35.72 0.82 38.97
CA THR A 265 36.99 1.47 38.62
C THR A 265 37.68 0.77 37.46
N ALA A 266 37.58 -0.56 37.38
CA ALA A 266 38.09 -1.35 36.25
C ALA A 266 37.29 -1.07 34.98
N GLU A 267 35.95 -1.04 35.03
CA GLU A 267 35.07 -0.70 33.88
C GLU A 267 35.37 0.72 33.35
N ILE A 268 35.49 1.72 34.21
CA ILE A 268 35.80 3.09 33.82
C ILE A 268 37.20 3.18 33.17
N ALA A 269 38.17 2.44 33.70
CA ALA A 269 39.53 2.38 33.11
C ALA A 269 39.54 1.70 31.73
N GLU A 270 38.74 0.64 31.57
CA GLU A 270 38.55 -0.04 30.29
C GLU A 270 37.90 0.88 29.26
N LEU A 271 36.82 1.60 29.62
CA LEU A 271 36.16 2.58 28.75
C LEU A 271 37.08 3.73 28.36
N ASP A 272 37.91 4.28 29.31
CA ASP A 272 38.86 5.35 29.00
C ASP A 272 39.92 4.88 28.01
N LYS A 273 40.39 3.64 28.17
CA LYS A 273 41.31 3.03 27.21
C LYS A 273 40.65 2.80 25.86
N ALA A 274 39.42 2.34 25.83
CA ALA A 274 38.65 2.12 24.60
C ALA A 274 38.38 3.43 23.85
N ILE A 275 38.02 4.51 24.55
CA ILE A 275 37.85 5.85 23.98
C ILE A 275 39.16 6.32 23.34
N SER A 276 40.30 6.16 24.03
CA SER A 276 41.61 6.57 23.53
C SER A 276 42.00 5.77 22.27
N ASN A 277 41.65 4.51 22.17
CA ASN A 277 41.97 3.63 21.05
C ASN A 277 41.03 3.78 19.85
N ALA A 278 39.82 4.24 20.05
CA ALA A 278 38.77 4.36 19.00
C ALA A 278 39.17 5.35 17.87
N GLY A 279 40.06 6.31 18.18
CA GLY A 279 40.57 7.28 17.20
C GLY A 279 39.52 8.29 16.77
N MET A 280 38.69 8.70 17.70
CA MET A 280 37.69 9.73 17.55
C MET A 280 38.28 11.09 17.19
N PRO A 281 37.59 11.96 16.43
CA PRO A 281 37.94 13.38 16.33
C PRO A 281 37.94 14.02 17.72
N LYS A 282 38.80 15.05 17.92
CA LYS A 282 38.99 15.69 19.24
C LYS A 282 37.68 16.14 19.90
N GLU A 283 36.77 16.76 19.13
CA GLU A 283 35.46 17.21 19.62
C GLU A 283 34.64 16.04 20.18
N VAL A 284 34.65 14.91 19.49
CA VAL A 284 33.89 13.70 19.88
C VAL A 284 34.53 13.02 21.07
N GLU A 285 35.87 12.94 21.10
CA GLU A 285 36.65 12.40 22.24
C GLU A 285 36.41 13.23 23.50
N ASP A 286 36.46 14.56 23.40
CA ASP A 286 36.16 15.46 24.52
C ASP A 286 34.75 15.25 25.07
N GLN A 287 33.77 15.05 24.20
CA GLN A 287 32.39 14.72 24.59
C GLN A 287 32.31 13.32 25.24
N ALA A 288 32.93 12.31 24.67
CA ALA A 288 32.98 10.97 25.25
C ALA A 288 33.63 10.98 26.65
N ARG A 289 34.76 11.68 26.82
CA ARG A 289 35.42 11.86 28.14
C ARG A 289 34.57 12.64 29.15
N LYS A 290 33.79 13.61 28.66
CA LYS A 290 32.83 14.33 29.51
C LYS A 290 31.75 13.39 30.05
N GLU A 291 31.17 12.57 29.20
CA GLU A 291 30.16 11.59 29.60
C GLU A 291 30.75 10.47 30.46
N LEU A 292 32.00 10.04 30.21
CA LEU A 292 32.73 9.09 31.06
C LEU A 292 32.90 9.63 32.47
N ARG A 293 33.31 10.92 32.62
CA ARG A 293 33.37 11.59 33.93
C ARG A 293 32.01 11.68 34.62
N ARG A 294 30.95 11.84 33.85
CA ARG A 294 29.59 11.81 34.38
C ARG A 294 29.23 10.40 34.89
N LEU A 295 29.52 9.35 34.11
CA LEU A 295 29.34 7.95 34.46
C LEU A 295 30.06 7.57 35.74
N GLN A 296 31.34 8.02 35.88
CA GLN A 296 32.14 7.76 37.05
C GLN A 296 31.50 8.27 38.36
N ARG A 297 30.81 9.45 38.29
CA ARG A 297 30.19 10.10 39.46
C ARG A 297 28.79 9.57 39.73
N MET A 298 28.20 8.79 38.81
CA MET A 298 26.82 8.33 38.88
C MET A 298 26.74 6.99 39.61
N PRO A 299 25.74 6.78 40.50
CA PRO A 299 25.50 5.47 41.08
C PRO A 299 25.08 4.44 40.00
N GLU A 300 25.58 3.23 40.05
CA GLU A 300 25.23 2.16 39.09
C GLU A 300 23.73 1.83 39.06
N ALA A 301 23.07 1.96 40.20
CA ALA A 301 21.65 1.75 40.35
C ALA A 301 20.78 2.86 39.71
N ALA A 302 21.39 3.96 39.26
CA ALA A 302 20.67 5.02 38.57
C ALA A 302 20.27 4.57 37.17
N GLY A 303 18.96 4.73 36.81
CA GLY A 303 18.48 4.37 35.48
C GLY A 303 19.21 5.07 34.33
N GLU A 304 19.79 6.26 34.58
CA GLU A 304 20.61 6.99 33.62
C GLU A 304 22.00 6.33 33.39
N TYR A 305 22.52 5.52 34.36
CA TYR A 305 23.83 4.86 34.21
C TYR A 305 23.88 4.00 32.96
N GLY A 306 22.90 3.12 32.76
CA GLY A 306 22.78 2.26 31.59
C GLY A 306 22.66 3.05 30.28
N MET A 307 21.96 4.19 30.28
CA MET A 307 21.83 5.04 29.09
C MET A 307 23.17 5.71 28.72
N VAL A 308 23.89 6.24 29.69
CA VAL A 308 25.21 6.85 29.44
C VAL A 308 26.22 5.78 29.02
N ARG A 309 26.18 4.61 29.61
CA ARG A 309 27.04 3.47 29.25
C ARG A 309 26.79 3.05 27.80
N THR A 310 25.52 2.82 27.44
CA THR A 310 25.13 2.48 26.05
C THR A 310 25.55 3.56 25.05
N TYR A 311 25.45 4.83 25.42
CA TYR A 311 25.90 5.94 24.59
C TYR A 311 27.41 5.89 24.33
N LEU A 312 28.21 5.62 25.37
CA LEU A 312 29.65 5.46 25.23
C LEU A 312 30.00 4.25 24.37
N ASP A 313 29.29 3.15 24.50
CA ASP A 313 29.46 1.97 23.63
C ASP A 313 29.23 2.32 22.15
N TRP A 314 28.17 3.07 21.84
CA TRP A 314 27.94 3.55 20.50
C TRP A 314 29.10 4.39 19.96
N LEU A 315 29.62 5.33 20.76
CA LEU A 315 30.75 6.15 20.33
C LEU A 315 32.02 5.31 20.11
N ILE A 316 32.27 4.34 20.98
CA ILE A 316 33.50 3.49 20.92
C ILE A 316 33.44 2.54 19.72
N GLU A 317 32.26 1.95 19.43
CA GLU A 317 32.13 0.96 18.37
C GLU A 317 32.04 1.56 16.96
N LEU A 318 31.77 2.87 16.83
CA LEU A 318 31.75 3.51 15.53
C LEU A 318 33.15 3.59 14.90
N PRO A 319 33.25 3.33 13.57
CA PRO A 319 34.56 3.39 12.88
C PRO A 319 34.96 4.83 12.58
N TRP A 320 35.68 5.48 13.48
CA TRP A 320 36.18 6.86 13.31
C TRP A 320 37.37 6.97 12.37
N LYS A 321 38.24 5.95 12.32
CA LYS A 321 39.38 5.90 11.43
C LYS A 321 38.98 5.45 10.04
N LEU A 322 39.57 6.08 9.03
CA LEU A 322 39.46 5.58 7.66
C LEU A 322 40.42 4.39 7.50
N PRO A 323 39.93 3.27 6.91
CA PRO A 323 40.83 2.19 6.54
C PRO A 323 41.71 2.62 5.37
N GLU A 324 42.83 1.93 5.18
CA GLU A 324 43.66 2.10 3.98
C GLU A 324 42.85 1.73 2.74
N GLU A 325 42.80 2.64 1.78
CA GLU A 325 42.10 2.45 0.52
C GLU A 325 43.04 1.97 -0.58
N LYS A 326 42.73 0.84 -1.17
CA LYS A 326 43.39 0.40 -2.39
C LYS A 326 42.87 1.21 -3.60
N PRO A 327 43.71 1.53 -4.56
CA PRO A 327 43.31 2.20 -5.77
C PRO A 327 42.35 1.27 -6.57
N ILE A 328 41.27 1.84 -7.08
CA ILE A 328 40.30 1.10 -7.89
C ILE A 328 41.00 0.61 -9.18
N ASP A 329 40.94 -0.69 -9.41
CA ASP A 329 41.37 -1.30 -10.68
C ASP A 329 40.16 -1.43 -11.62
N ILE A 330 40.14 -0.67 -12.72
CA ILE A 330 39.07 -0.62 -13.68
C ILE A 330 38.96 -1.94 -14.48
N ALA A 331 40.09 -2.61 -14.76
CA ALA A 331 40.06 -3.89 -15.46
C ALA A 331 39.45 -4.99 -14.60
N GLU A 332 39.86 -5.04 -13.34
CA GLU A 332 39.28 -5.96 -12.36
C GLU A 332 37.80 -5.65 -12.08
N SER A 333 37.42 -4.37 -11.98
CA SER A 333 36.03 -3.94 -11.82
C SER A 333 35.17 -4.42 -12.97
N ARG A 334 35.65 -4.34 -14.20
CA ARG A 334 34.93 -4.87 -15.39
C ARG A 334 34.79 -6.37 -15.30
N ARG A 335 35.84 -7.10 -14.95
CA ARG A 335 35.80 -8.56 -14.78
C ARG A 335 34.77 -8.98 -13.73
N ILE A 336 34.72 -8.31 -12.60
CA ILE A 336 33.74 -8.57 -11.51
C ILE A 336 32.31 -8.37 -12.02
N LEU A 337 32.04 -7.27 -12.74
CA LEU A 337 30.71 -6.99 -13.29
C LEU A 337 30.28 -8.01 -14.34
N ASP A 338 31.22 -8.50 -15.19
CA ASP A 338 30.96 -9.48 -16.22
C ASP A 338 30.73 -10.89 -15.64
N GLU A 339 31.43 -11.22 -14.55
CA GLU A 339 31.24 -12.47 -13.81
C GLU A 339 29.90 -12.52 -13.07
N ASP A 340 29.48 -11.42 -12.44
CA ASP A 340 28.28 -11.37 -11.58
C ASP A 340 26.98 -11.11 -12.36
N HIS A 341 27.07 -10.50 -13.56
CA HIS A 341 25.89 -10.05 -14.31
C HIS A 341 25.96 -10.44 -15.79
N TYR A 342 24.94 -11.15 -16.23
CA TYR A 342 24.78 -11.46 -17.65
C TYR A 342 24.22 -10.25 -18.39
N ASP A 343 24.76 -9.96 -19.57
CA ASP A 343 24.40 -8.80 -20.40
C ASP A 343 24.56 -7.47 -19.63
N LEU A 344 23.63 -6.56 -19.71
CA LEU A 344 23.59 -5.24 -19.05
C LEU A 344 24.74 -4.30 -19.46
N GLU A 345 25.24 -4.40 -20.68
CA GLU A 345 26.45 -3.69 -21.17
C GLU A 345 26.37 -2.17 -20.99
N LYS A 346 25.20 -1.56 -21.26
CA LYS A 346 25.01 -0.11 -21.06
C LYS A 346 25.13 0.28 -19.58
N ILE A 347 24.61 -0.56 -18.69
CA ILE A 347 24.61 -0.34 -17.24
C ILE A 347 26.02 -0.54 -16.69
N LYS A 348 26.69 -1.62 -17.08
CA LYS A 348 28.08 -1.89 -16.72
C LYS A 348 28.99 -0.73 -17.13
N ARG A 349 28.82 -0.20 -18.34
CA ARG A 349 29.57 0.97 -18.83
C ARG A 349 29.38 2.17 -17.90
N ARG A 350 28.15 2.53 -17.53
CA ARG A 350 27.86 3.63 -16.61
C ARG A 350 28.51 3.42 -15.23
N ILE A 351 28.45 2.17 -14.72
CA ILE A 351 29.13 1.83 -13.46
C ILE A 351 30.64 1.99 -13.60
N ILE A 352 31.26 1.55 -14.69
CA ILE A 352 32.69 1.72 -14.94
C ILE A 352 33.09 3.20 -15.06
N GLU A 353 32.27 4.03 -15.74
CA GLU A 353 32.46 5.48 -15.79
C GLU A 353 32.42 6.09 -14.38
N PHE A 354 31.45 5.71 -13.56
CA PHE A 354 31.38 6.15 -12.15
C PHE A 354 32.63 5.73 -11.36
N LEU A 355 33.09 4.48 -11.48
CA LEU A 355 34.27 3.98 -10.80
C LEU A 355 35.58 4.68 -11.29
N ALA A 356 35.66 5.01 -12.58
CA ALA A 356 36.77 5.77 -13.15
C ALA A 356 36.82 7.19 -12.59
N VAL A 357 35.68 7.87 -12.46
CA VAL A 357 35.60 9.20 -11.83
C VAL A 357 36.07 9.12 -10.37
N ARG A 358 35.61 8.12 -9.63
CA ARG A 358 36.04 7.89 -8.24
C ARG A 358 37.54 7.56 -8.11
N LYS A 359 38.12 6.86 -9.08
CA LYS A 359 39.55 6.59 -9.14
C LYS A 359 40.37 7.87 -9.34
N LEU A 360 39.92 8.73 -10.27
CA LEU A 360 40.63 9.97 -10.60
C LEU A 360 40.43 11.05 -9.55
N SER A 361 39.30 11.08 -8.88
CA SER A 361 38.96 12.04 -7.84
C SER A 361 38.37 11.35 -6.61
N PRO A 362 39.18 10.71 -5.76
CA PRO A 362 38.69 9.97 -4.60
C PRO A 362 37.90 10.80 -3.58
N GLN A 363 38.13 12.11 -3.56
CA GLN A 363 37.45 13.09 -2.69
C GLN A 363 36.45 13.93 -3.46
N GLY A 364 36.30 13.70 -4.76
CA GLY A 364 35.38 14.43 -5.62
C GLY A 364 33.90 14.17 -5.30
N LYS A 365 33.08 15.18 -5.55
CA LYS A 365 31.62 15.06 -5.49
C LYS A 365 31.12 14.23 -6.68
N ALA A 366 31.01 12.91 -6.52
CA ALA A 366 30.42 12.05 -7.54
C ALA A 366 28.90 11.99 -7.37
N PRO A 367 28.12 11.88 -8.46
CA PRO A 367 26.68 11.71 -8.38
C PRO A 367 26.32 10.41 -7.65
N ILE A 368 25.13 10.36 -7.08
CA ILE A 368 24.60 9.17 -6.42
C ILE A 368 23.97 8.28 -7.48
N LEU A 369 24.44 7.04 -7.60
CA LEU A 369 23.82 6.09 -8.52
C LEU A 369 22.45 5.67 -8.01
N CYS A 370 21.42 5.80 -8.85
CA CYS A 370 20.07 5.35 -8.57
C CYS A 370 19.64 4.28 -9.57
N PHE A 371 19.53 3.04 -9.12
CA PHE A 371 19.02 1.93 -9.93
C PHE A 371 17.51 1.88 -9.90
N VAL A 372 16.86 2.17 -11.01
CA VAL A 372 15.39 2.18 -11.16
C VAL A 372 14.95 1.02 -12.04
N GLY A 373 13.95 0.26 -11.61
CA GLY A 373 13.40 -0.82 -12.43
C GLY A 373 12.57 -1.82 -11.61
N PRO A 374 11.95 -2.80 -12.28
CA PRO A 374 11.08 -3.76 -11.63
C PRO A 374 11.82 -4.63 -10.58
N PRO A 375 11.08 -5.27 -9.67
CA PRO A 375 11.69 -6.15 -8.69
C PRO A 375 12.35 -7.37 -9.36
N GLY A 376 13.49 -7.80 -8.81
CA GLY A 376 14.20 -9.00 -9.27
C GLY A 376 15.10 -8.82 -10.51
N VAL A 377 15.38 -7.59 -10.94
CA VAL A 377 16.29 -7.32 -12.08
C VAL A 377 17.76 -7.14 -11.67
N GLY A 378 18.09 -7.42 -10.40
CA GLY A 378 19.50 -7.40 -9.97
C GLY A 378 19.99 -6.07 -9.35
N LYS A 379 19.09 -5.13 -8.99
CA LYS A 379 19.48 -3.83 -8.38
C LYS A 379 20.42 -4.00 -7.18
N THR A 380 20.08 -4.89 -6.26
CA THR A 380 20.87 -5.12 -5.04
C THR A 380 22.19 -5.82 -5.35
N SER A 381 22.22 -6.76 -6.30
CA SER A 381 23.45 -7.46 -6.68
C SER A 381 24.44 -6.54 -7.40
N LEU A 382 23.95 -5.57 -8.21
CA LEU A 382 24.83 -4.53 -8.80
C LEU A 382 25.55 -3.72 -7.71
N GLY A 383 24.83 -3.32 -6.65
CA GLY A 383 25.48 -2.63 -5.51
C GLY A 383 26.53 -3.48 -4.80
N GLN A 384 26.29 -4.78 -4.65
CA GLN A 384 27.27 -5.70 -4.10
C GLN A 384 28.51 -5.83 -5.00
N SER A 385 28.30 -5.91 -6.32
CA SER A 385 29.41 -5.98 -7.27
C SER A 385 30.23 -4.69 -7.30
N ILE A 386 29.61 -3.52 -7.20
CA ILE A 386 30.29 -2.24 -7.04
C ILE A 386 31.15 -2.23 -5.76
N SER A 387 30.60 -2.72 -4.66
CA SER A 387 31.31 -2.83 -3.39
C SER A 387 32.56 -3.74 -3.49
N ARG A 388 32.41 -4.90 -4.16
CA ARG A 388 33.54 -5.82 -4.46
C ARG A 388 34.59 -5.14 -5.35
N ALA A 389 34.14 -4.45 -6.41
CA ALA A 389 35.02 -3.73 -7.32
C ALA A 389 35.83 -2.61 -6.64
N MET A 390 35.30 -2.03 -5.57
CA MET A 390 35.98 -1.00 -4.77
C MET A 390 36.76 -1.55 -3.58
N ASP A 391 36.73 -2.85 -3.33
CA ASP A 391 37.26 -3.52 -2.11
C ASP A 391 36.73 -2.86 -0.82
N ARG A 392 35.41 -2.53 -0.78
CA ARG A 392 34.77 -1.88 0.35
C ARG A 392 33.67 -2.75 0.96
N LYS A 393 33.35 -2.55 2.23
CA LYS A 393 32.23 -3.23 2.89
C LYS A 393 30.90 -2.78 2.32
N PHE A 394 29.97 -3.71 2.15
CA PHE A 394 28.62 -3.46 1.69
C PHE A 394 27.63 -3.46 2.85
N VAL A 395 26.76 -2.47 2.90
CA VAL A 395 25.64 -2.43 3.84
C VAL A 395 24.38 -1.96 3.14
N ARG A 396 23.25 -2.54 3.50
CA ARG A 396 21.93 -2.20 2.95
C ARG A 396 21.05 -1.62 4.05
N VAL A 397 20.39 -0.50 3.75
CA VAL A 397 19.36 0.13 4.56
C VAL A 397 18.08 0.14 3.75
N SER A 398 17.00 -0.45 4.27
CA SER A 398 15.69 -0.39 3.62
C SER A 398 14.99 0.89 4.07
N LEU A 399 14.50 1.66 3.10
CA LEU A 399 13.73 2.89 3.33
C LEU A 399 12.23 2.67 3.10
N GLY A 400 11.84 1.48 2.63
CA GLY A 400 10.43 1.15 2.40
C GLY A 400 9.66 1.09 3.73
N GLY A 401 8.68 1.98 3.89
CA GLY A 401 7.86 2.06 5.10
C GLY A 401 8.41 3.02 6.18
N VAL A 402 9.48 3.74 5.91
CA VAL A 402 9.98 4.82 6.76
C VAL A 402 9.06 6.04 6.62
N HIS A 403 8.47 6.47 7.73
CA HIS A 403 7.54 7.61 7.80
C HIS A 403 7.98 8.69 8.79
N ASP A 404 8.98 8.40 9.65
CA ASP A 404 9.50 9.30 10.67
C ASP A 404 10.96 9.68 10.33
N GLU A 405 11.26 10.98 10.38
CA GLU A 405 12.62 11.50 10.25
C GLU A 405 13.58 10.89 11.29
N ALA A 406 13.08 10.56 12.46
CA ALA A 406 13.85 9.96 13.54
C ALA A 406 14.42 8.57 13.19
N GLU A 407 13.81 7.84 12.26
CA GLU A 407 14.38 6.58 11.78
C GLU A 407 15.70 6.80 11.03
N ILE A 408 15.88 7.95 10.38
CA ILE A 408 17.11 8.32 9.65
C ILE A 408 18.11 9.01 10.56
N ARG A 409 17.63 9.99 11.36
CA ARG A 409 18.47 10.85 12.21
C ARG A 409 18.58 10.39 13.67
N GLY A 410 17.86 9.33 14.06
CA GLY A 410 17.84 8.86 15.45
C GLY A 410 16.91 9.67 16.35
N HIS A 411 16.51 9.07 17.44
CA HIS A 411 15.75 9.72 18.50
C HIS A 411 16.66 10.43 19.50
N ARG A 412 16.18 11.50 20.11
CA ARG A 412 16.95 12.13 21.21
C ARG A 412 17.14 11.14 22.35
N ARG A 413 18.39 11.02 22.85
CA ARG A 413 18.77 10.04 23.89
C ARG A 413 18.03 10.18 25.23
N THR A 414 17.25 11.26 25.41
CA THR A 414 16.42 11.47 26.60
C THR A 414 15.16 10.59 26.62
N TYR A 415 14.79 9.98 25.48
CA TYR A 415 13.65 9.05 25.40
C TYR A 415 14.10 7.64 25.79
N ILE A 416 13.25 6.95 26.57
CA ILE A 416 13.50 5.55 26.93
C ILE A 416 13.43 4.68 25.68
N GLY A 417 14.48 3.89 25.43
CA GLY A 417 14.59 3.04 24.23
C GLY A 417 15.07 3.77 22.98
N ALA A 418 15.56 5.03 23.09
CA ALA A 418 16.15 5.74 21.97
C ALA A 418 17.33 4.99 21.38
N LEU A 419 17.43 5.01 20.05
CA LEU A 419 18.54 4.45 19.27
C LEU A 419 19.01 5.48 18.24
N PRO A 420 20.27 5.38 17.79
CA PRO A 420 20.75 6.10 16.62
C PRO A 420 19.95 5.78 15.39
N GLY A 421 19.93 6.68 14.41
CA GLY A 421 19.26 6.48 13.13
C GLY A 421 19.85 5.34 12.31
N ASN A 422 19.08 4.85 11.35
CA ASN A 422 19.42 3.72 10.50
C ASN A 422 20.77 3.89 9.77
N ILE A 423 21.16 5.12 9.46
CA ILE A 423 22.44 5.44 8.80
C ILE A 423 23.62 5.10 9.72
N ILE A 424 23.58 5.58 10.95
CA ILE A 424 24.63 5.33 11.96
C ILE A 424 24.69 3.85 12.34
N GLN A 425 23.53 3.22 12.52
CA GLN A 425 23.45 1.78 12.79
C GLN A 425 24.07 0.96 11.66
N ALA A 426 23.82 1.34 10.40
CA ALA A 426 24.40 0.67 9.24
C ALA A 426 25.92 0.83 9.17
N ILE A 427 26.45 2.00 9.51
CA ILE A 427 27.90 2.24 9.57
C ILE A 427 28.56 1.41 10.66
N ARG A 428 27.96 1.33 11.85
CA ARG A 428 28.43 0.43 12.93
C ARG A 428 28.47 -1.02 12.44
N LYS A 429 27.42 -1.49 11.79
CA LYS A 429 27.32 -2.84 11.23
C LYS A 429 28.39 -3.09 10.15
N ALA A 430 28.67 -2.12 9.31
CA ALA A 430 29.72 -2.19 8.29
C ALA A 430 31.12 -2.25 8.92
N GLY A 431 31.31 -1.66 10.10
CA GLY A 431 32.60 -1.54 10.76
C GLY A 431 33.63 -0.70 9.96
N SER A 432 33.14 0.13 9.04
CA SER A 432 33.98 0.94 8.16
C SER A 432 33.27 2.22 7.72
N ARG A 433 33.97 3.34 7.79
CA ARG A 433 33.47 4.67 7.41
C ARG A 433 33.46 4.91 5.90
N ASN A 434 34.17 4.09 5.12
CA ASN A 434 34.17 4.16 3.65
C ASN A 434 33.32 3.07 2.97
N CYS A 435 32.30 2.53 3.62
CA CYS A 435 31.48 1.48 3.08
C CYS A 435 30.67 1.95 1.84
N VAL A 436 30.18 0.97 1.08
CA VAL A 436 29.13 1.18 0.09
C VAL A 436 27.80 0.95 0.78
N MET A 437 27.01 2.01 0.92
CA MET A 437 25.70 1.98 1.56
C MET A 437 24.61 2.03 0.50
N MET A 438 23.81 0.98 0.44
CA MET A 438 22.65 0.92 -0.45
C MET A 438 21.41 1.32 0.31
N LEU A 439 20.75 2.38 -0.14
CA LEU A 439 19.46 2.86 0.33
C LEU A 439 18.38 2.28 -0.58
N ASP A 440 17.71 1.25 -0.11
CA ASP A 440 16.80 0.46 -0.92
C ASP A 440 15.35 0.95 -0.78
N GLU A 441 14.60 0.92 -1.88
CA GLU A 441 13.20 1.32 -1.96
C GLU A 441 12.95 2.80 -1.59
N ILE A 442 13.76 3.72 -2.11
CA ILE A 442 13.62 5.18 -1.88
C ILE A 442 12.30 5.74 -2.43
N ASP A 443 11.69 5.07 -3.39
CA ASP A 443 10.38 5.36 -3.96
C ASP A 443 9.20 5.09 -3.02
N LYS A 444 9.45 4.41 -1.90
CA LYS A 444 8.45 4.06 -0.88
C LYS A 444 8.58 4.89 0.40
N LEU A 445 9.30 5.98 0.36
CA LEU A 445 9.34 6.95 1.45
C LEU A 445 7.97 7.57 1.64
N GLY A 446 7.42 7.46 2.84
CA GLY A 446 6.13 8.09 3.17
C GLY A 446 6.31 9.53 3.63
N ALA A 447 5.39 10.41 3.24
CA ALA A 447 5.22 11.70 3.91
C ALA A 447 4.41 11.46 5.20
N GLY A 448 5.01 11.66 6.37
CA GLY A 448 4.38 11.46 7.67
C GLY A 448 3.98 12.79 8.33
N ILE A 449 3.07 12.72 9.31
CA ILE A 449 2.70 13.87 10.16
C ILE A 449 3.87 14.26 11.10
N GLN A 450 4.84 13.36 11.31
CA GLN A 450 5.94 13.49 12.27
C GLN A 450 7.30 13.82 11.63
N GLY A 451 7.34 14.53 10.53
CA GLY A 451 8.56 14.95 9.87
C GLY A 451 8.65 14.52 8.40
N ASP A 452 9.71 14.96 7.72
CA ASP A 452 9.99 14.64 6.33
C ASP A 452 11.27 13.78 6.22
N PRO A 453 11.14 12.44 6.11
CA PRO A 453 12.30 11.57 5.91
C PRO A 453 13.10 11.93 4.65
N GLY A 454 12.44 12.50 3.62
CA GLY A 454 13.11 12.98 2.40
C GLY A 454 14.07 14.12 2.68
N ALA A 455 13.68 15.07 3.54
CA ALA A 455 14.54 16.17 3.95
C ALA A 455 15.76 15.68 4.76
N ALA A 456 15.57 14.70 5.65
CA ALA A 456 16.69 14.09 6.39
C ALA A 456 17.67 13.37 5.46
N LEU A 457 17.16 12.69 4.43
CA LEU A 457 18.01 12.03 3.42
C LEU A 457 18.76 13.03 2.55
N LEU A 458 18.19 14.21 2.27
CA LEU A 458 18.92 15.25 1.54
C LEU A 458 20.21 15.66 2.27
N GLU A 459 20.19 15.80 3.60
CA GLU A 459 21.38 16.10 4.38
C GLU A 459 22.41 14.96 4.32
N VAL A 460 21.96 13.71 4.42
CA VAL A 460 22.80 12.52 4.32
C VAL A 460 23.48 12.41 2.94
N LEU A 461 22.73 12.70 1.90
CA LEU A 461 23.14 12.51 0.51
C LEU A 461 23.84 13.73 -0.09
N ASP A 462 23.74 14.90 0.52
CA ASP A 462 24.37 16.11 0.02
C ASP A 462 25.87 16.13 0.36
N PRO A 463 26.76 16.07 -0.63
CA PRO A 463 28.21 16.10 -0.39
C PRO A 463 28.73 17.40 0.26
N GLU A 464 27.90 18.45 0.32
CA GLU A 464 28.26 19.72 0.98
C GLU A 464 27.96 19.70 2.47
N GLN A 465 27.02 18.86 2.90
CA GLN A 465 26.51 18.81 4.28
C GLN A 465 26.88 17.51 5.00
N ASN A 466 27.08 16.40 4.28
CA ASN A 466 27.22 15.06 4.85
C ASN A 466 28.54 14.84 5.63
N ASN A 467 29.53 15.73 5.49
CA ASN A 467 30.77 15.69 6.27
C ASN A 467 30.57 16.08 7.75
N THR A 468 29.45 16.73 8.07
CA THR A 468 29.06 17.17 9.41
C THR A 468 27.71 16.66 9.83
N PHE A 469 27.31 15.49 9.30
CA PHE A 469 26.02 14.88 9.63
C PHE A 469 25.87 14.69 11.15
N ARG A 470 24.71 15.07 11.68
CA ARG A 470 24.40 14.94 13.12
C ARG A 470 23.21 14.02 13.33
N ASP A 471 23.50 12.89 13.95
CA ASP A 471 22.47 12.02 14.49
C ASP A 471 21.98 12.58 15.82
N ASN A 472 20.65 12.58 16.04
CA ASN A 472 20.04 13.16 17.26
C ASN A 472 20.37 12.38 18.53
N TYR A 473 20.67 11.07 18.41
CA TYR A 473 21.11 10.24 19.54
C TYR A 473 22.57 10.52 19.90
N LEU A 474 23.43 10.54 18.88
CA LEU A 474 24.85 10.80 19.09
C LEU A 474 25.12 12.24 19.54
N GLY A 475 24.42 13.21 18.93
CA GLY A 475 24.59 14.63 19.21
C GLY A 475 25.96 15.21 18.85
N VAL A 476 26.83 14.42 18.22
CA VAL A 476 28.14 14.79 17.71
C VAL A 476 28.20 14.64 16.19
N PRO A 477 29.04 15.40 15.48
CA PRO A 477 29.16 15.28 14.04
C PRO A 477 29.82 13.94 13.66
N PHE A 478 29.29 13.30 12.61
CA PHE A 478 29.87 12.13 11.97
C PHE A 478 30.08 12.40 10.48
N ASP A 479 31.28 12.17 10.00
CA ASP A 479 31.63 12.45 8.61
C ASP A 479 31.26 11.28 7.69
N LEU A 480 30.25 11.48 6.85
CA LEU A 480 29.74 10.55 5.85
C LEU A 480 30.34 10.74 4.46
N SER A 481 31.27 11.70 4.26
CA SER A 481 31.79 12.08 2.94
C SER A 481 32.51 10.94 2.19
N ARG A 482 32.98 9.91 2.92
CA ARG A 482 33.64 8.75 2.35
C ARG A 482 32.72 7.57 2.08
N VAL A 483 31.48 7.63 2.51
CA VAL A 483 30.47 6.63 2.19
C VAL A 483 30.09 6.76 0.72
N VAL A 484 29.99 5.64 0.03
CA VAL A 484 29.45 5.60 -1.33
C VAL A 484 27.98 5.23 -1.24
N PHE A 485 27.12 6.20 -1.50
CA PHE A 485 25.68 5.97 -1.50
C PHE A 485 25.22 5.47 -2.85
N ILE A 486 24.41 4.41 -2.84
CA ILE A 486 23.70 3.86 -3.98
C ILE A 486 22.23 3.77 -3.59
N THR A 487 21.33 4.21 -4.44
CA THR A 487 19.90 4.14 -4.17
C THR A 487 19.22 3.16 -5.12
N THR A 488 18.10 2.58 -4.69
CA THR A 488 17.24 1.79 -5.57
C THR A 488 15.80 2.25 -5.49
N ALA A 489 15.10 2.15 -6.62
CA ALA A 489 13.68 2.43 -6.72
C ALA A 489 13.00 1.45 -7.68
N ASN A 490 11.70 1.26 -7.54
CA ASN A 490 10.92 0.54 -8.54
C ASN A 490 10.30 1.52 -9.55
N MET A 491 9.91 2.71 -9.10
CA MET A 491 9.32 3.77 -9.90
C MET A 491 10.06 5.09 -9.71
N LEU A 492 10.23 5.85 -10.79
CA LEU A 492 10.93 7.13 -10.76
C LEU A 492 10.06 8.27 -10.24
N ASP A 493 8.78 8.25 -10.59
CA ASP A 493 7.86 9.37 -10.35
C ASP A 493 7.51 9.59 -8.88
N THR A 494 7.68 8.56 -8.06
CA THR A 494 7.43 8.60 -6.62
C THR A 494 8.63 9.08 -5.80
N ILE A 495 9.81 9.22 -6.42
CA ILE A 495 10.99 9.79 -5.76
C ILE A 495 10.82 11.29 -5.61
N PRO A 496 10.99 11.88 -4.40
CA PRO A 496 10.93 13.32 -4.21
C PRO A 496 11.88 14.08 -5.16
N GLY A 497 11.36 15.13 -5.82
CA GLY A 497 12.11 15.90 -6.82
C GLY A 497 13.51 16.32 -6.39
N PRO A 498 13.70 16.95 -5.21
CA PRO A 498 15.04 17.38 -4.74
C PRO A 498 16.05 16.26 -4.56
N LEU A 499 15.60 15.04 -4.22
CA LEU A 499 16.46 13.86 -4.17
C LEU A 499 16.82 13.38 -5.57
N ARG A 500 15.85 13.34 -6.47
CA ARG A 500 16.04 12.90 -7.86
C ARG A 500 17.05 13.75 -8.61
N ASP A 501 17.06 15.06 -8.38
CA ASP A 501 17.98 16.01 -9.04
C ASP A 501 19.46 15.78 -8.67
N ARG A 502 19.73 15.07 -7.58
CA ARG A 502 21.08 14.69 -7.11
C ARG A 502 21.54 13.32 -7.56
N MET A 503 20.67 12.59 -8.25
CA MET A 503 20.89 11.18 -8.61
C MET A 503 21.20 11.02 -10.08
N GLU A 504 22.15 10.15 -10.37
CA GLU A 504 22.37 9.61 -11.69
C GLU A 504 21.47 8.37 -11.88
N ILE A 505 20.41 8.51 -12.66
CA ILE A 505 19.41 7.49 -12.85
C ILE A 505 19.90 6.46 -13.88
N ILE A 506 19.92 5.21 -13.46
CA ILE A 506 20.24 4.04 -14.30
C ILE A 506 19.02 3.13 -14.33
N SER A 507 18.30 3.14 -15.45
CA SER A 507 17.11 2.32 -15.63
C SER A 507 17.47 0.88 -16.00
N LEU A 508 16.93 -0.07 -15.20
CA LEU A 508 17.01 -1.50 -15.46
C LEU A 508 15.68 -1.98 -16.03
N ALA A 509 15.71 -2.54 -17.22
CA ALA A 509 14.54 -3.20 -17.80
C ALA A 509 14.39 -4.63 -17.25
N GLY A 510 13.24 -5.24 -17.58
CA GLY A 510 13.06 -6.67 -17.40
C GLY A 510 13.88 -7.50 -18.39
N TYR A 511 13.95 -8.79 -18.11
CA TYR A 511 14.67 -9.78 -18.93
C TYR A 511 13.72 -10.48 -19.91
N THR A 512 14.24 -10.82 -21.08
CA THR A 512 13.62 -11.74 -22.05
C THR A 512 13.65 -13.18 -21.52
N ALA A 513 12.94 -14.09 -22.18
CA ALA A 513 12.96 -15.51 -21.78
C ALA A 513 14.36 -16.13 -21.91
N ASP A 514 15.09 -15.77 -22.97
CA ASP A 514 16.44 -16.30 -23.21
C ASP A 514 17.46 -15.73 -22.23
N GLU A 515 17.39 -14.44 -21.90
CA GLU A 515 18.20 -13.84 -20.83
C GLU A 515 17.92 -14.51 -19.47
N LYS A 516 16.64 -14.83 -19.18
CA LYS A 516 16.28 -15.55 -17.95
C LYS A 516 16.83 -16.98 -17.93
N MET A 517 16.89 -17.66 -19.09
CA MET A 517 17.54 -18.96 -19.23
C MET A 517 19.03 -18.87 -18.87
N GLU A 518 19.75 -17.92 -19.49
CA GLU A 518 21.19 -17.72 -19.21
C GLU A 518 21.45 -17.34 -17.74
N ILE A 519 20.64 -16.42 -17.18
CA ILE A 519 20.73 -16.03 -15.76
C ILE A 519 20.46 -17.24 -14.86
N ALA A 520 19.49 -18.07 -15.20
CA ALA A 520 19.15 -19.26 -14.41
C ALA A 520 20.31 -20.25 -14.41
N HIS A 521 20.91 -20.55 -15.57
CA HIS A 521 22.06 -21.46 -15.67
C HIS A 521 23.29 -20.94 -14.95
N ARG A 522 23.66 -19.68 -15.17
CA ARG A 522 24.92 -19.12 -14.63
C ARG A 522 24.85 -18.86 -13.14
N TYR A 523 23.66 -18.45 -12.63
CA TYR A 523 23.58 -17.93 -11.27
C TYR A 523 22.53 -18.61 -10.40
N LEU A 524 21.25 -18.75 -10.88
CA LEU A 524 20.16 -19.13 -9.99
C LEU A 524 20.20 -20.60 -9.59
N VAL A 525 20.43 -21.50 -10.53
CA VAL A 525 20.47 -22.94 -10.26
C VAL A 525 21.58 -23.24 -9.27
N ARG A 526 22.79 -22.72 -9.50
CA ARG A 526 23.91 -22.90 -8.60
C ARG A 526 23.61 -22.38 -7.19
N ARG A 527 23.13 -21.13 -7.09
CA ARG A 527 22.83 -20.50 -5.81
C ARG A 527 21.73 -21.25 -5.04
N GLN A 528 20.69 -21.72 -5.74
CA GLN A 528 19.63 -22.49 -5.13
C GLN A 528 20.05 -23.92 -4.77
N THR A 529 20.97 -24.54 -5.51
CA THR A 529 21.59 -25.82 -5.16
C THR A 529 22.33 -25.72 -3.83
N GLU A 530 23.19 -24.73 -3.70
CA GLU A 530 23.93 -24.46 -2.46
C GLU A 530 22.99 -24.12 -1.29
N ALA A 531 21.99 -23.26 -1.51
CA ALA A 531 21.03 -22.83 -0.48
C ALA A 531 20.14 -23.98 0.04
N ASN A 532 19.89 -25.00 -0.77
CA ASN A 532 19.12 -26.19 -0.36
C ASN A 532 20.02 -27.35 0.12
N GLY A 533 21.31 -27.12 0.36
CA GLY A 533 22.24 -28.11 0.92
C GLY A 533 22.64 -29.23 -0.05
N LEU A 534 22.42 -29.03 -1.34
CA LEU A 534 22.77 -29.99 -2.37
C LEU A 534 24.23 -29.76 -2.84
N LYS A 535 24.94 -30.83 -3.10
CA LYS A 535 26.27 -30.75 -3.72
C LYS A 535 26.16 -30.56 -5.24
N PRO A 536 27.12 -29.93 -5.90
CA PRO A 536 27.15 -29.85 -7.37
C PRO A 536 27.03 -31.25 -8.02
N GLY A 537 26.13 -31.37 -9.00
CA GLY A 537 25.90 -32.64 -9.73
C GLY A 537 24.91 -33.59 -9.04
N GLN A 538 24.37 -33.30 -7.86
CA GLN A 538 23.34 -34.13 -7.22
C GLN A 538 21.93 -33.91 -7.80
N ALA A 539 21.67 -32.72 -8.32
CA ALA A 539 20.39 -32.37 -8.97
C ALA A 539 20.64 -31.56 -10.22
N GLU A 540 19.93 -31.89 -11.29
CA GLU A 540 19.97 -31.17 -12.56
C GLU A 540 18.55 -30.85 -13.01
N ILE A 541 18.36 -29.66 -13.58
CA ILE A 541 17.10 -29.23 -14.19
C ILE A 541 17.35 -29.17 -15.70
N ASP A 542 16.56 -29.91 -16.47
CA ASP A 542 16.68 -29.88 -17.92
C ASP A 542 16.31 -28.52 -18.50
N ASP A 543 16.90 -28.19 -19.65
CA ASP A 543 16.62 -26.91 -20.33
C ASP A 543 15.15 -26.75 -20.72
N GLU A 544 14.50 -27.89 -21.12
CA GLU A 544 13.06 -27.89 -21.41
C GLU A 544 12.23 -27.60 -20.16
N ALA A 545 12.62 -28.21 -19.02
CA ALA A 545 11.96 -27.93 -17.74
C ALA A 545 12.15 -26.48 -17.31
N LEU A 546 13.36 -25.95 -17.44
CA LEU A 546 13.65 -24.57 -17.09
C LEU A 546 12.88 -23.57 -17.97
N ARG A 547 12.79 -23.84 -19.27
CA ARG A 547 12.00 -23.04 -20.23
C ARG A 547 10.51 -23.08 -19.88
N GLU A 548 10.00 -24.26 -19.54
CA GLU A 548 8.61 -24.42 -19.09
C GLU A 548 8.33 -23.62 -17.80
N ILE A 549 9.26 -23.61 -16.83
CA ILE A 549 9.14 -22.81 -15.61
C ILE A 549 9.06 -21.33 -15.96
N ILE A 550 9.92 -20.83 -16.86
CA ILE A 550 9.95 -19.45 -17.28
C ILE A 550 8.65 -19.04 -17.96
N GLN A 551 8.11 -19.88 -18.84
CA GLN A 551 6.96 -19.54 -19.69
C GLN A 551 5.62 -19.71 -18.96
N ASN A 552 5.45 -20.83 -18.23
CA ASN A 552 4.14 -21.25 -17.76
C ASN A 552 3.98 -21.19 -16.22
N TYR A 553 5.07 -21.02 -15.46
CA TYR A 553 5.01 -20.93 -13.99
C TYR A 553 5.47 -19.58 -13.44
N THR A 554 5.96 -18.68 -14.31
CA THR A 554 6.36 -17.32 -13.89
C THR A 554 5.89 -16.26 -14.87
N ARG A 555 5.40 -15.11 -14.36
CA ARG A 555 5.02 -13.95 -15.14
C ARG A 555 5.53 -12.68 -14.44
N GLU A 556 6.81 -12.39 -14.66
CA GLU A 556 7.52 -11.27 -14.02
C GLU A 556 8.56 -10.68 -14.97
N ALA A 557 8.91 -9.41 -14.77
CA ALA A 557 9.98 -8.76 -15.51
C ALA A 557 11.38 -9.25 -15.09
N GLY A 558 11.59 -9.48 -13.80
CA GLY A 558 12.84 -9.96 -13.23
C GLY A 558 12.91 -11.48 -13.14
N VAL A 559 13.67 -11.98 -12.16
CA VAL A 559 13.94 -13.42 -11.94
C VAL A 559 13.62 -13.88 -10.52
N ARG A 560 12.90 -13.07 -9.71
CA ARG A 560 12.64 -13.40 -8.30
C ARG A 560 11.68 -14.59 -8.13
N SER A 561 10.60 -14.64 -8.92
CA SER A 561 9.68 -15.78 -8.91
C SER A 561 10.32 -17.00 -9.55
N LEU A 562 11.09 -16.81 -10.64
CA LEU A 562 11.87 -17.88 -11.27
C LEU A 562 12.82 -18.53 -10.27
N GLU A 563 13.57 -17.74 -9.52
CA GLU A 563 14.45 -18.26 -8.46
C GLU A 563 13.69 -19.07 -7.42
N ARG A 564 12.51 -18.60 -6.99
CA ARG A 564 11.65 -19.33 -6.04
C ARG A 564 11.13 -20.65 -6.59
N GLN A 565 10.76 -20.70 -7.89
CA GLN A 565 10.31 -21.95 -8.51
C GLN A 565 11.46 -22.94 -8.70
N ILE A 566 12.65 -22.45 -9.12
CA ILE A 566 13.88 -23.27 -9.17
C ILE A 566 14.17 -23.87 -7.79
N GLY A 567 14.08 -23.05 -6.73
CA GLY A 567 14.27 -23.50 -5.34
C GLY A 567 13.25 -24.57 -4.92
N ARG A 568 11.97 -24.48 -5.39
CA ARG A 568 10.97 -25.52 -5.12
C ARG A 568 11.33 -26.84 -5.80
N VAL A 569 11.76 -26.80 -7.06
CA VAL A 569 12.19 -27.97 -7.82
C VAL A 569 13.41 -28.63 -7.15
N LEU A 570 14.40 -27.84 -6.75
CA LEU A 570 15.60 -28.37 -6.07
C LEU A 570 15.28 -28.89 -4.66
N ARG A 571 14.33 -28.32 -3.92
CA ARG A 571 13.87 -28.91 -2.66
C ARG A 571 13.22 -30.26 -2.83
N HIS A 572 12.46 -30.46 -3.92
CA HIS A 572 11.94 -31.81 -4.23
C HIS A 572 13.08 -32.81 -4.48
N ALA A 573 14.14 -32.41 -5.20
CA ALA A 573 15.33 -33.23 -5.35
C ALA A 573 16.00 -33.53 -4.01
N ALA A 574 16.11 -32.53 -3.13
CA ALA A 574 16.70 -32.70 -1.80
C ALA A 574 15.93 -33.71 -0.94
N VAL A 575 14.59 -33.73 -1.02
CA VAL A 575 13.76 -34.75 -0.34
C VAL A 575 14.10 -36.17 -0.84
N ARG A 576 14.13 -36.36 -2.15
CA ARG A 576 14.44 -37.68 -2.74
C ARG A 576 15.84 -38.18 -2.37
N ILE A 577 16.81 -37.28 -2.29
CA ILE A 577 18.18 -37.62 -1.82
C ILE A 577 18.18 -37.96 -0.34
N ALA A 578 17.45 -37.22 0.49
CA ALA A 578 17.32 -37.48 1.93
C ALA A 578 16.61 -38.82 2.23
N GLU A 579 15.69 -39.25 1.35
CA GLU A 579 15.01 -40.53 1.39
C GLU A 579 15.91 -41.69 0.92
N GLY A 580 17.17 -41.43 0.51
CA GLY A 580 18.18 -42.43 0.18
C GLY A 580 18.35 -42.70 -1.32
N GLN A 581 17.76 -41.91 -2.20
CA GLN A 581 17.99 -42.07 -3.65
C GLN A 581 19.43 -41.63 -3.98
N SER A 582 20.20 -42.53 -4.52
CA SER A 582 21.61 -42.34 -4.94
C SER A 582 21.67 -41.94 -6.42
N GLY A 583 22.60 -41.01 -6.77
CA GLY A 583 22.86 -40.56 -8.15
C GLY A 583 22.23 -39.17 -8.42
N PRO A 584 22.58 -38.55 -9.54
CA PRO A 584 22.02 -37.25 -9.92
C PRO A 584 20.52 -37.37 -10.21
N ILE A 585 19.73 -36.51 -9.56
CA ILE A 585 18.29 -36.43 -9.79
C ILE A 585 18.05 -35.44 -10.91
N ARG A 586 17.61 -35.94 -12.05
CA ARG A 586 17.28 -35.11 -13.20
C ARG A 586 15.81 -34.76 -13.20
N MET A 587 15.52 -33.42 -13.23
CA MET A 587 14.18 -32.89 -13.28
C MET A 587 13.81 -32.55 -14.72
N THR A 588 12.80 -33.20 -15.23
CA THR A 588 12.29 -33.04 -16.59
C THR A 588 11.03 -32.20 -16.63
N ARG A 589 10.61 -31.79 -17.81
CA ARG A 589 9.34 -31.09 -18.02
C ARG A 589 8.15 -31.87 -17.44
N GLY A 590 8.14 -33.19 -17.55
CA GLY A 590 7.06 -34.03 -17.05
C GLY A 590 6.90 -34.05 -15.54
N ASP A 591 7.98 -33.76 -14.79
CA ASP A 591 7.97 -33.73 -13.33
C ASP A 591 7.37 -32.45 -12.75
N LEU A 592 7.33 -31.37 -13.55
CA LEU A 592 6.96 -30.03 -13.05
C LEU A 592 5.53 -29.97 -12.55
N ALA A 593 4.59 -30.62 -13.20
CA ALA A 593 3.19 -30.62 -12.79
C ALA A 593 3.00 -31.27 -11.41
N ALA A 594 3.76 -32.32 -11.09
CA ALA A 594 3.73 -32.94 -9.77
C ALA A 594 4.39 -32.10 -8.69
N ILE A 595 5.42 -31.32 -9.03
CA ILE A 595 6.22 -30.51 -8.09
C ILE A 595 5.61 -29.11 -7.87
N LEU A 596 5.23 -28.44 -8.95
CA LEU A 596 4.80 -27.04 -8.95
C LEU A 596 3.28 -26.88 -9.01
N GLY A 597 2.54 -27.93 -9.38
CA GLY A 597 1.13 -27.91 -9.69
C GLY A 597 0.86 -27.67 -11.18
N ALA A 598 -0.39 -27.41 -11.52
CA ALA A 598 -0.77 -27.06 -12.89
C ALA A 598 -0.09 -25.77 -13.37
N PRO A 599 0.20 -25.63 -14.68
CA PRO A 599 0.68 -24.39 -15.25
C PRO A 599 -0.22 -23.21 -14.88
N GLN A 600 0.39 -22.11 -14.46
CA GLN A 600 -0.35 -20.94 -13.96
C GLN A 600 -0.68 -19.95 -15.09
N PHE A 601 0.05 -20.01 -16.18
CA PHE A 601 -0.07 -19.07 -17.29
C PHE A 601 -0.14 -19.83 -18.61
N GLU A 602 -1.19 -19.57 -19.38
CA GLU A 602 -1.36 -20.06 -20.74
C GLU A 602 -1.41 -18.90 -21.73
N SER A 603 -0.98 -19.13 -22.96
CA SER A 603 -1.05 -18.10 -24.00
C SER A 603 -2.44 -18.06 -24.61
N GLU A 604 -3.29 -17.15 -24.14
CA GLU A 604 -4.65 -16.94 -24.64
C GLU A 604 -4.71 -15.99 -25.86
N THR A 605 -3.58 -15.47 -26.31
CA THR A 605 -3.51 -14.35 -27.29
C THR A 605 -4.23 -14.68 -28.61
N ALA A 606 -4.02 -15.90 -29.12
CA ALA A 606 -4.61 -16.29 -30.41
C ALA A 606 -6.15 -16.47 -30.33
N MET A 607 -6.67 -16.95 -29.20
CA MET A 607 -8.11 -17.18 -29.03
C MET A 607 -8.88 -15.86 -28.85
N ARG A 608 -8.33 -14.92 -28.07
CA ARG A 608 -9.02 -13.66 -27.75
C ARG A 608 -9.11 -12.71 -28.95
N THR A 609 -8.18 -12.75 -29.88
CA THR A 609 -8.19 -11.87 -31.08
C THR A 609 -8.84 -12.48 -32.32
N SER A 610 -9.46 -13.64 -32.20
CA SER A 610 -10.14 -14.34 -33.31
C SER A 610 -11.48 -13.73 -33.73
N VAL A 611 -12.01 -12.77 -32.99
CA VAL A 611 -13.28 -12.11 -33.24
C VAL A 611 -13.13 -10.61 -33.48
N PRO A 612 -13.99 -9.99 -34.30
CA PRO A 612 -13.98 -8.54 -34.46
C PRO A 612 -14.26 -7.81 -33.14
N GLY A 613 -13.64 -6.65 -32.97
CA GLY A 613 -13.81 -5.82 -31.77
C GLY A 613 -12.73 -6.05 -30.72
N VAL A 614 -11.73 -6.91 -30.94
CA VAL A 614 -10.64 -7.14 -30.00
C VAL A 614 -9.31 -6.66 -30.57
N ALA A 615 -8.55 -5.93 -29.77
CA ALA A 615 -7.19 -5.48 -30.10
C ALA A 615 -6.24 -5.70 -28.91
N THR A 616 -4.98 -6.03 -29.25
CA THR A 616 -3.93 -6.19 -28.23
C THR A 616 -3.15 -4.90 -28.06
N GLY A 617 -3.29 -4.29 -26.90
CA GLY A 617 -2.49 -3.14 -26.47
C GLY A 617 -1.27 -3.56 -25.66
N LEU A 618 -0.35 -2.62 -25.43
CA LEU A 618 0.83 -2.78 -24.58
C LEU A 618 0.73 -1.84 -23.38
N ALA A 619 0.87 -2.41 -22.20
CA ALA A 619 0.88 -1.68 -20.94
C ALA A 619 2.27 -1.73 -20.30
N TRP A 620 2.60 -0.68 -19.58
CA TRP A 620 3.70 -0.66 -18.64
C TRP A 620 3.15 -0.78 -17.23
N THR A 621 3.79 -1.61 -16.41
CA THR A 621 3.42 -1.82 -15.00
C THR A 621 4.67 -1.74 -14.13
N PRO A 622 4.55 -1.51 -12.81
CA PRO A 622 5.70 -1.53 -11.90
C PRO A 622 6.50 -2.84 -11.89
N VAL A 623 5.88 -3.92 -12.41
CA VAL A 623 6.53 -5.24 -12.52
C VAL A 623 7.04 -5.53 -13.94
N GLY A 624 6.96 -4.57 -14.87
CA GLY A 624 7.44 -4.65 -16.25
C GLY A 624 6.35 -4.44 -17.29
N GLY A 625 6.68 -4.65 -18.57
CA GLY A 625 5.72 -4.60 -19.67
C GLY A 625 4.81 -5.81 -19.72
N ASP A 626 3.55 -5.60 -20.11
CA ASP A 626 2.57 -6.65 -20.30
C ASP A 626 1.64 -6.36 -21.47
N ILE A 627 0.94 -7.38 -21.97
CA ILE A 627 -0.10 -7.22 -22.98
C ILE A 627 -1.43 -6.87 -22.31
N LEU A 628 -2.24 -6.10 -23.02
CA LEU A 628 -3.54 -5.64 -22.55
C LEU A 628 -4.57 -5.88 -23.65
N PHE A 629 -5.56 -6.73 -23.39
CA PHE A 629 -6.67 -6.91 -24.35
C PHE A 629 -7.67 -5.78 -24.19
N ILE A 630 -8.13 -5.23 -25.31
CA ILE A 630 -9.18 -4.23 -25.38
C ILE A 630 -10.31 -4.84 -26.18
N GLU A 631 -11.42 -5.08 -25.54
CA GLU A 631 -12.59 -5.72 -26.11
C GLU A 631 -13.67 -4.65 -26.32
N ALA A 632 -14.16 -4.52 -27.52
CA ALA A 632 -15.26 -3.64 -27.88
C ALA A 632 -16.42 -4.48 -28.41
N THR A 633 -17.64 -4.17 -27.96
CA THR A 633 -18.87 -4.77 -28.46
C THR A 633 -19.93 -3.71 -28.70
N ARG A 634 -20.91 -4.02 -29.55
CA ARG A 634 -22.06 -3.16 -29.82
C ARG A 634 -23.33 -3.84 -29.35
N VAL A 635 -24.18 -3.09 -28.69
CA VAL A 635 -25.50 -3.53 -28.23
C VAL A 635 -26.55 -2.54 -28.75
N PRO A 636 -27.76 -2.96 -29.05
CA PRO A 636 -28.81 -2.02 -29.44
C PRO A 636 -28.96 -0.91 -28.41
N GLY A 637 -28.99 0.36 -28.85
CA GLY A 637 -28.96 1.49 -27.93
C GLY A 637 -29.12 2.84 -28.63
N SER A 638 -28.63 3.90 -28.00
CA SER A 638 -28.80 5.29 -28.40
C SER A 638 -27.47 6.01 -28.71
N GLY A 639 -26.40 5.26 -28.98
CA GLY A 639 -25.08 5.81 -29.32
C GLY A 639 -24.18 6.17 -28.15
N ARG A 640 -24.48 5.62 -26.94
CA ARG A 640 -23.69 5.85 -25.72
C ARG A 640 -22.41 5.02 -25.72
N LEU A 641 -21.35 5.59 -25.12
CA LEU A 641 -20.10 4.87 -24.83
C LEU A 641 -20.14 4.36 -23.38
N ILE A 642 -20.02 3.05 -23.23
CA ILE A 642 -19.96 2.36 -21.93
C ILE A 642 -18.52 1.89 -21.75
N LEU A 643 -17.92 2.20 -20.60
CA LEU A 643 -16.52 1.86 -20.29
C LEU A 643 -16.45 1.05 -19.00
N THR A 644 -15.81 -0.12 -19.05
CA THR A 644 -15.60 -1.00 -17.89
C THR A 644 -14.17 -1.53 -17.84
N GLY A 645 -13.71 -2.00 -16.66
CA GLY A 645 -12.37 -2.55 -16.46
C GLY A 645 -11.48 -1.70 -15.54
N GLN A 646 -12.07 -0.90 -14.65
CA GLN A 646 -11.37 0.01 -13.72
C GLN A 646 -10.41 0.98 -14.45
N LEU A 647 -10.95 1.69 -15.45
CA LEU A 647 -10.21 2.66 -16.21
C LEU A 647 -10.12 3.99 -15.44
N GLY A 648 -8.92 4.55 -15.33
CA GLY A 648 -8.66 5.89 -14.82
C GLY A 648 -9.13 6.98 -15.81
N GLU A 649 -9.04 8.24 -15.41
CA GLU A 649 -9.58 9.36 -16.19
C GLU A 649 -8.91 9.50 -17.56
N VAL A 650 -7.58 9.42 -17.61
CA VAL A 650 -6.80 9.56 -18.85
C VAL A 650 -7.17 8.47 -19.87
N MET A 651 -7.35 7.24 -19.37
CA MET A 651 -7.72 6.12 -20.23
C MET A 651 -9.16 6.22 -20.74
N ARG A 652 -10.08 6.79 -19.96
CA ARG A 652 -11.46 7.11 -20.39
C ARG A 652 -11.49 8.19 -21.46
N GLU A 653 -10.69 9.25 -21.31
CA GLU A 653 -10.53 10.28 -22.33
C GLU A 653 -9.96 9.70 -23.62
N SER A 654 -8.97 8.81 -23.56
CA SER A 654 -8.42 8.10 -24.72
C SER A 654 -9.49 7.29 -25.46
N ALA A 655 -10.39 6.63 -24.76
CA ALA A 655 -11.51 5.88 -25.37
C ALA A 655 -12.51 6.83 -26.07
N GLN A 656 -12.82 7.97 -25.48
CA GLN A 656 -13.69 8.99 -26.08
C GLN A 656 -13.04 9.61 -27.33
N ALA A 657 -11.74 9.92 -27.28
CA ALA A 657 -10.98 10.41 -28.41
C ALA A 657 -10.96 9.38 -29.56
N ALA A 658 -10.71 8.11 -29.25
CA ALA A 658 -10.74 7.02 -30.23
C ALA A 658 -12.09 6.91 -30.92
N LEU A 659 -13.20 6.92 -30.18
CA LEU A 659 -14.55 6.88 -30.74
C LEU A 659 -14.83 8.10 -31.64
N SER A 660 -14.41 9.29 -31.20
CA SER A 660 -14.58 10.53 -31.97
C SER A 660 -13.85 10.48 -33.31
N ILE A 661 -12.63 9.92 -33.34
CA ILE A 661 -11.87 9.76 -34.58
C ILE A 661 -12.54 8.75 -35.50
N VAL A 662 -13.01 7.59 -34.97
CA VAL A 662 -13.70 6.58 -35.79
C VAL A 662 -14.98 7.16 -36.40
N LYS A 663 -15.79 7.90 -35.61
CA LYS A 663 -16.99 8.59 -36.11
C LYS A 663 -16.65 9.60 -37.22
N ASN A 664 -15.65 10.43 -37.01
CA ASN A 664 -15.21 11.43 -37.99
C ASN A 664 -14.74 10.79 -39.30
N ARG A 665 -14.16 9.60 -39.25
CA ARG A 665 -13.60 8.88 -40.39
C ARG A 665 -14.46 7.73 -40.89
N ALA A 666 -15.69 7.65 -40.43
CA ALA A 666 -16.59 6.55 -40.76
C ALA A 666 -16.70 6.32 -42.29
N ALA A 667 -16.89 7.36 -43.07
CA ALA A 667 -16.97 7.29 -44.55
C ALA A 667 -15.69 6.70 -45.16
N ALA A 668 -14.49 7.15 -44.71
CA ALA A 668 -13.22 6.65 -45.24
C ALA A 668 -12.94 5.20 -44.85
N LEU A 669 -13.48 4.75 -43.74
CA LEU A 669 -13.37 3.38 -43.23
C LEU A 669 -14.45 2.44 -43.80
N GLY A 670 -15.39 2.98 -44.60
CA GLY A 670 -16.55 2.22 -45.12
C GLY A 670 -17.56 1.83 -44.04
N ILE A 671 -17.66 2.63 -42.99
CA ILE A 671 -18.57 2.39 -41.84
C ILE A 671 -19.86 3.21 -42.07
N ASP A 672 -21.01 2.54 -41.96
CA ASP A 672 -22.31 3.22 -41.97
C ASP A 672 -22.50 4.02 -40.66
N ALA A 673 -22.67 5.34 -40.79
CA ALA A 673 -22.87 6.25 -39.67
C ALA A 673 -24.09 5.89 -38.81
N SER A 674 -25.13 5.28 -39.37
CA SER A 674 -26.31 4.84 -38.63
C SER A 674 -25.99 3.78 -37.56
N ARG A 675 -24.89 3.05 -37.69
CA ARG A 675 -24.44 2.06 -36.69
C ARG A 675 -24.09 2.71 -35.35
N PHE A 676 -23.61 3.96 -35.35
CA PHE A 676 -23.28 4.70 -34.14
C PHE A 676 -24.51 5.25 -33.40
N GLU A 677 -25.58 5.51 -34.14
CA GLU A 677 -26.82 6.05 -33.53
C GLU A 677 -27.72 4.97 -32.96
N LYS A 678 -27.74 3.78 -33.59
CA LYS A 678 -28.60 2.67 -33.27
C LYS A 678 -27.99 1.69 -32.23
N ASN A 679 -26.70 1.87 -31.87
CA ASN A 679 -26.02 0.97 -30.94
C ASN A 679 -25.24 1.76 -29.90
N ASP A 680 -25.32 1.32 -28.67
CA ASP A 680 -24.37 1.68 -27.63
C ASP A 680 -23.07 0.86 -27.85
N ILE A 681 -21.95 1.48 -27.64
CA ILE A 681 -20.62 0.85 -27.78
C ILE A 681 -20.07 0.62 -26.38
N HIS A 682 -19.75 -0.63 -26.08
CA HIS A 682 -19.16 -1.00 -24.80
C HIS A 682 -17.71 -1.42 -25.02
N ILE A 683 -16.76 -0.68 -24.41
CA ILE A 683 -15.34 -1.05 -24.33
C ILE A 683 -15.08 -1.63 -22.96
N HIS A 684 -14.54 -2.84 -22.95
CA HIS A 684 -14.11 -3.53 -21.74
C HIS A 684 -12.62 -3.82 -21.82
N VAL A 685 -11.92 -3.58 -20.70
CA VAL A 685 -10.50 -3.95 -20.57
C VAL A 685 -10.40 -4.96 -19.44
N PRO A 686 -10.25 -6.26 -19.74
CA PRO A 686 -10.20 -7.34 -18.74
C PRO A 686 -9.12 -7.16 -17.68
N ALA A 687 -9.11 -8.01 -16.66
CA ALA A 687 -8.30 -7.90 -15.44
C ALA A 687 -8.74 -6.76 -14.51
N GLY A 688 -10.03 -6.77 -14.12
CA GLY A 688 -10.68 -5.74 -13.30
C GLY A 688 -10.14 -5.57 -11.88
N ALA A 689 -9.26 -6.46 -11.41
CA ALA A 689 -8.61 -6.33 -10.10
C ALA A 689 -7.49 -5.27 -10.06
N ILE A 690 -7.01 -4.80 -11.22
CA ILE A 690 -5.90 -3.85 -11.32
C ILE A 690 -6.41 -2.56 -11.98
N PRO A 691 -6.34 -1.40 -11.29
CA PRO A 691 -6.61 -0.10 -11.91
C PRO A 691 -5.69 0.16 -13.10
N LYS A 692 -6.25 0.71 -14.18
CA LYS A 692 -5.52 0.98 -15.41
C LYS A 692 -5.70 2.45 -15.78
N ASP A 693 -4.59 3.16 -15.98
CA ASP A 693 -4.63 4.53 -16.44
C ASP A 693 -3.48 4.83 -17.42
N GLY A 694 -3.66 5.85 -18.24
CA GLY A 694 -2.65 6.34 -19.17
C GLY A 694 -3.12 6.43 -20.62
N PRO A 695 -2.49 7.32 -21.40
CA PRO A 695 -2.91 7.62 -22.78
C PRO A 695 -2.44 6.58 -23.80
N SER A 696 -1.51 5.70 -23.45
CA SER A 696 -0.79 4.82 -24.37
C SER A 696 -1.63 3.70 -25.02
N ALA A 697 -2.86 3.47 -24.53
CA ALA A 697 -3.80 2.51 -25.11
C ALA A 697 -4.64 3.10 -26.28
N GLY A 698 -4.47 4.37 -26.61
CA GLY A 698 -5.30 5.08 -27.57
C GLY A 698 -5.34 4.41 -28.96
N VAL A 699 -4.19 4.00 -29.51
CA VAL A 699 -4.14 3.27 -30.80
C VAL A 699 -4.89 1.94 -30.71
N ALA A 700 -4.73 1.20 -29.63
CA ALA A 700 -5.38 -0.10 -29.45
C ALA A 700 -6.91 0.04 -29.29
N MET A 701 -7.38 1.06 -28.57
CA MET A 701 -8.80 1.38 -28.45
C MET A 701 -9.40 1.79 -29.81
N TYR A 702 -8.68 2.61 -30.57
CA TYR A 702 -9.06 2.98 -31.92
C TYR A 702 -9.19 1.74 -32.81
N MET A 703 -8.21 0.83 -32.79
CA MET A 703 -8.22 -0.39 -33.58
C MET A 703 -9.32 -1.38 -33.17
N ALA A 704 -9.61 -1.53 -31.88
CA ALA A 704 -10.73 -2.33 -31.40
C ALA A 704 -12.08 -1.79 -31.94
N LEU A 705 -12.26 -0.47 -31.92
CA LEU A 705 -13.45 0.19 -32.45
C LEU A 705 -13.56 0.07 -33.99
N VAL A 706 -12.46 0.26 -34.72
CA VAL A 706 -12.45 0.08 -36.19
C VAL A 706 -12.75 -1.37 -36.55
N SER A 707 -12.14 -2.32 -35.86
CA SER A 707 -12.38 -3.76 -36.01
C SER A 707 -13.88 -4.10 -35.80
N LEU A 708 -14.46 -3.63 -34.72
CA LEU A 708 -15.89 -3.81 -34.39
C LEU A 708 -16.82 -3.25 -35.49
N MET A 709 -16.52 -2.02 -35.92
CA MET A 709 -17.40 -1.30 -36.83
C MET A 709 -17.28 -1.74 -38.29
N THR A 710 -16.13 -2.32 -38.67
CA THR A 710 -15.88 -2.87 -40.01
C THR A 710 -16.12 -4.38 -40.08
N ASP A 711 -16.45 -5.04 -38.96
CA ASP A 711 -16.62 -6.49 -38.86
C ASP A 711 -15.36 -7.27 -39.37
N ARG A 712 -14.15 -6.72 -39.09
CA ARG A 712 -12.84 -7.30 -39.46
C ARG A 712 -12.01 -7.55 -38.25
N THR A 713 -11.31 -8.70 -38.20
CA THR A 713 -10.43 -9.07 -37.08
C THR A 713 -9.12 -8.27 -37.11
N VAL A 714 -8.58 -7.97 -35.94
CA VAL A 714 -7.21 -7.52 -35.78
C VAL A 714 -6.30 -8.76 -35.75
N ARG A 715 -5.17 -8.68 -36.37
CA ARG A 715 -4.16 -9.77 -36.40
C ARG A 715 -3.73 -10.16 -34.98
N SER A 716 -3.77 -11.46 -34.71
CA SER A 716 -3.43 -12.00 -33.38
C SER A 716 -1.94 -11.90 -33.03
N ASP A 717 -1.07 -11.79 -34.05
CA ASP A 717 0.37 -11.63 -33.91
C ASP A 717 0.83 -10.19 -33.68
N THR A 718 -0.12 -9.22 -33.64
CA THR A 718 0.18 -7.79 -33.60
C THR A 718 -0.29 -7.14 -32.31
N ALA A 719 0.62 -6.45 -31.63
CA ALA A 719 0.29 -5.60 -30.50
C ALA A 719 0.62 -4.13 -30.80
N MET A 720 -0.03 -3.21 -30.07
CA MET A 720 0.07 -1.81 -30.39
C MET A 720 0.12 -0.91 -29.16
N THR A 721 0.84 0.20 -29.27
CA THR A 721 0.84 1.27 -28.28
C THR A 721 0.99 2.62 -28.96
N GLY A 722 0.40 3.63 -28.35
CA GLY A 722 0.49 5.00 -28.83
C GLY A 722 -0.67 5.82 -28.28
N GLU A 723 -0.39 7.06 -27.94
CA GLU A 723 -1.40 8.06 -27.67
C GLU A 723 -1.96 8.58 -28.99
N ILE A 724 -3.22 8.98 -29.03
CA ILE A 724 -3.87 9.48 -30.25
C ILE A 724 -4.40 10.88 -30.03
N SER A 725 -4.19 11.75 -31.02
CA SER A 725 -4.83 13.08 -31.06
C SER A 725 -6.13 13.04 -31.87
N LEU A 726 -7.07 13.94 -31.61
CA LEU A 726 -8.32 14.05 -32.37
C LEU A 726 -8.13 14.23 -33.88
N ARG A 727 -6.93 14.64 -34.33
CA ARG A 727 -6.55 14.74 -35.74
C ARG A 727 -6.00 13.43 -36.31
N GLY A 728 -5.96 12.37 -35.52
CA GLY A 728 -5.45 11.06 -35.90
C GLY A 728 -3.93 10.93 -35.93
N LEU A 729 -3.19 11.85 -35.31
CA LEU A 729 -1.75 11.70 -35.11
C LEU A 729 -1.48 10.71 -33.99
N VAL A 730 -0.45 9.88 -34.16
CA VAL A 730 0.05 8.99 -33.12
C VAL A 730 1.19 9.67 -32.37
N LEU A 731 1.00 9.89 -31.09
CA LEU A 731 1.91 10.63 -30.22
C LEU A 731 2.84 9.67 -29.46
N PRO A 732 4.05 10.11 -29.08
CA PRO A 732 5.03 9.27 -28.40
C PRO A 732 4.56 8.89 -26.99
N VAL A 733 4.98 7.72 -26.54
CA VAL A 733 4.65 7.15 -25.22
C VAL A 733 5.90 6.66 -24.51
N GLY A 734 5.83 6.53 -23.18
CA GLY A 734 6.93 5.99 -22.37
C GLY A 734 6.95 4.46 -22.31
N GLY A 735 8.06 3.91 -21.78
CA GLY A 735 8.20 2.49 -21.47
C GLY A 735 8.27 1.58 -22.71
N ILE A 736 8.85 2.05 -23.81
CA ILE A 736 8.94 1.29 -25.08
C ILE A 736 9.69 -0.03 -24.88
N LYS A 737 10.85 0.01 -24.22
CA LYS A 737 11.67 -1.18 -23.97
C LYS A 737 10.86 -2.25 -23.22
N GLU A 738 10.25 -1.87 -22.11
CA GLU A 738 9.45 -2.79 -21.27
C GLU A 738 8.25 -3.34 -22.02
N LYS A 739 7.54 -2.50 -22.76
CA LYS A 739 6.39 -2.87 -23.59
C LYS A 739 6.77 -3.89 -24.65
N VAL A 740 7.90 -3.68 -25.33
CA VAL A 740 8.40 -4.60 -26.36
C VAL A 740 8.83 -5.93 -25.76
N VAL A 741 9.55 -5.91 -24.62
CA VAL A 741 9.93 -7.15 -23.90
C VAL A 741 8.69 -7.90 -23.43
N GLY A 742 7.67 -7.20 -22.93
CA GLY A 742 6.38 -7.81 -22.55
C GLY A 742 5.66 -8.46 -23.73
N ALA A 743 5.59 -7.78 -24.86
CA ALA A 743 5.01 -8.29 -26.09
C ALA A 743 5.76 -9.52 -26.65
N HIS A 744 7.08 -9.44 -26.71
CA HIS A 744 7.94 -10.53 -27.14
C HIS A 744 7.73 -11.79 -26.26
N ARG A 745 7.70 -11.61 -24.94
CA ARG A 745 7.40 -12.69 -23.97
C ARG A 745 6.01 -13.32 -24.19
N ALA A 746 5.01 -12.51 -24.62
CA ALA A 746 3.67 -12.99 -24.92
C ALA A 746 3.57 -13.67 -26.32
N GLY A 747 4.67 -13.80 -27.05
CA GLY A 747 4.71 -14.42 -28.38
C GLY A 747 4.28 -13.50 -29.52
N ILE A 748 4.16 -12.20 -29.29
CA ILE A 748 3.84 -11.20 -30.32
C ILE A 748 5.04 -11.05 -31.28
N ARG A 749 4.76 -11.05 -32.58
CA ARG A 749 5.79 -10.96 -33.64
C ARG A 749 5.76 -9.61 -34.36
N ARG A 750 4.72 -8.81 -34.18
CA ARG A 750 4.57 -7.50 -34.84
C ARG A 750 4.15 -6.47 -33.81
N ILE A 751 4.82 -5.35 -33.77
CA ILE A 751 4.52 -4.28 -32.83
C ILE A 751 4.39 -2.96 -33.57
N THR A 752 3.26 -2.27 -33.38
CA THR A 752 3.10 -0.91 -33.87
C THR A 752 3.48 0.10 -32.80
N LEU A 753 4.35 1.02 -33.16
CA LEU A 753 4.92 2.04 -32.25
C LEU A 753 4.80 3.43 -32.88
N PRO A 754 4.70 4.50 -32.06
CA PRO A 754 4.76 5.86 -32.60
C PRO A 754 6.10 6.15 -33.29
N ALA A 755 6.08 6.78 -34.46
CA ALA A 755 7.30 7.09 -35.21
C ALA A 755 8.30 7.94 -34.44
N ARG A 756 7.82 8.78 -33.51
CA ARG A 756 8.66 9.62 -32.65
C ARG A 756 9.39 8.83 -31.54
N ASN A 757 9.00 7.57 -31.31
CA ASN A 757 9.71 6.67 -30.40
C ASN A 757 10.85 5.88 -31.09
N ARG A 758 11.21 6.18 -32.36
CA ARG A 758 12.38 5.57 -33.02
C ARG A 758 13.68 5.79 -32.25
N LYS A 759 13.79 6.88 -31.49
CA LYS A 759 14.94 7.16 -30.64
C LYS A 759 15.15 6.10 -29.54
N ASP A 760 14.08 5.41 -29.13
CA ASP A 760 14.09 4.40 -28.09
C ASP A 760 14.41 2.99 -28.63
N TYR A 761 14.60 2.85 -29.97
CA TYR A 761 14.85 1.58 -30.63
C TYR A 761 16.14 0.90 -30.17
N ASP A 762 17.21 1.67 -29.97
CA ASP A 762 18.50 1.16 -29.50
C ASP A 762 18.49 0.67 -28.05
N ASP A 763 17.44 0.99 -27.29
CA ASP A 763 17.26 0.49 -25.92
C ASP A 763 16.57 -0.87 -25.86
N ILE A 764 15.97 -1.31 -26.96
CA ILE A 764 15.32 -2.61 -27.07
C ILE A 764 16.39 -3.72 -27.15
N PRO A 765 16.25 -4.82 -26.39
CA PRO A 765 17.17 -5.96 -26.45
C PRO A 765 17.34 -6.50 -27.89
N GLU A 766 18.56 -6.88 -28.23
CA GLU A 766 18.91 -7.29 -29.61
C GLU A 766 18.09 -8.50 -30.09
N ILE A 767 17.78 -9.43 -29.21
CA ILE A 767 16.95 -10.61 -29.51
C ILE A 767 15.56 -10.15 -29.94
N ALA A 768 14.92 -9.28 -29.16
CA ALA A 768 13.60 -8.76 -29.51
C ALA A 768 13.62 -7.93 -30.81
N ARG A 769 14.73 -7.18 -31.08
CA ARG A 769 14.89 -6.44 -32.35
C ARG A 769 14.99 -7.35 -33.58
N LYS A 770 15.54 -8.54 -33.41
CA LYS A 770 15.68 -9.52 -34.51
C LYS A 770 14.40 -10.32 -34.76
N GLU A 771 13.63 -10.60 -33.71
CA GLU A 771 12.48 -11.48 -33.78
C GLU A 771 11.13 -10.77 -33.97
N VAL A 772 11.07 -9.46 -33.74
CA VAL A 772 9.86 -8.65 -33.82
C VAL A 772 9.93 -7.67 -34.99
N GLU A 773 8.89 -7.65 -35.78
CA GLU A 773 8.68 -6.64 -36.85
C GLU A 773 8.14 -5.34 -36.20
N PHE A 774 8.86 -4.24 -36.37
CA PHE A 774 8.47 -2.91 -35.85
C PHE A 774 7.83 -2.07 -36.94
N ILE A 775 6.60 -1.62 -36.73
CA ILE A 775 5.83 -0.75 -37.62
C ILE A 775 5.67 0.61 -36.94
N TRP A 776 6.28 1.63 -37.54
CA TRP A 776 6.33 2.98 -37.03
C TRP A 776 5.15 3.81 -37.55
N LEU A 777 4.32 4.30 -36.65
CA LEU A 777 3.08 5.00 -36.95
C LEU A 777 3.24 6.51 -36.74
N GLU A 778 2.87 7.30 -37.75
CA GLU A 778 2.64 8.74 -37.64
C GLU A 778 1.16 9.03 -37.49
N ARG A 779 0.31 8.19 -38.09
CA ARG A 779 -1.14 8.35 -38.11
C ARG A 779 -1.87 7.04 -37.85
N VAL A 780 -3.09 7.16 -37.35
CA VAL A 780 -3.91 5.98 -36.98
C VAL A 780 -4.34 5.13 -38.16
N GLU A 781 -4.38 5.71 -39.38
CA GLU A 781 -4.69 4.97 -40.62
C GLU A 781 -3.63 3.92 -40.94
N GLU A 782 -2.39 4.21 -40.61
CA GLU A 782 -1.29 3.27 -40.82
C GLU A 782 -1.44 2.03 -39.92
N ALA A 783 -2.00 2.20 -38.73
CA ALA A 783 -2.33 1.07 -37.83
C ALA A 783 -3.43 0.18 -38.45
N VAL A 784 -4.43 0.77 -39.11
CA VAL A 784 -5.48 0.04 -39.81
C VAL A 784 -4.89 -0.79 -40.96
N ALA A 785 -4.01 -0.19 -41.75
CA ALA A 785 -3.34 -0.91 -42.85
C ALA A 785 -2.43 -2.02 -42.37
N ALA A 786 -1.75 -1.83 -41.23
CA ALA A 786 -0.79 -2.77 -40.67
C ALA A 786 -1.42 -3.97 -39.96
N ALA A 787 -2.51 -3.72 -39.22
CA ALA A 787 -3.02 -4.68 -38.23
C ALA A 787 -4.43 -5.23 -38.49
N LEU A 788 -5.22 -4.61 -39.40
CA LEU A 788 -6.57 -5.09 -39.70
C LEU A 788 -6.53 -6.14 -40.84
N GLU A 789 -7.08 -7.31 -40.58
CA GLU A 789 -7.13 -8.37 -41.59
C GLU A 789 -8.06 -8.01 -42.75
N ALA A 790 -7.82 -8.57 -43.92
CA ALA A 790 -8.71 -8.41 -45.08
C ALA A 790 -10.10 -8.95 -44.74
N LYS A 791 -11.17 -8.32 -45.25
CA LYS A 791 -12.54 -8.84 -45.07
C LYS A 791 -12.59 -10.26 -45.61
N LYS A 792 -12.90 -11.25 -44.77
CA LYS A 792 -13.18 -12.61 -45.23
C LYS A 792 -14.36 -12.49 -46.20
N ALA A 793 -14.15 -12.93 -47.47
CA ALA A 793 -15.26 -13.05 -48.40
C ALA A 793 -16.32 -13.95 -47.77
N ASP A 794 -17.58 -13.51 -47.83
CA ASP A 794 -18.72 -14.18 -47.22
C ASP A 794 -18.70 -15.68 -47.50
N ALA A 795 -18.27 -16.47 -46.52
CA ALA A 795 -18.54 -17.91 -46.51
C ALA A 795 -20.04 -18.05 -46.25
N ALA A 796 -20.72 -18.76 -47.15
CA ALA A 796 -22.14 -19.06 -47.03
C ALA A 796 -22.47 -19.56 -45.63
N PRO A 797 -23.67 -19.26 -45.07
CA PRO A 797 -23.99 -19.57 -43.71
C PRO A 797 -23.93 -21.09 -43.48
N GLY A 798 -22.81 -21.51 -42.89
CA GLY A 798 -22.58 -22.88 -42.45
C GLY A 798 -23.43 -23.13 -41.19
N THR A 799 -24.28 -24.16 -41.32
CA THR A 799 -25.09 -24.79 -40.30
C THR A 799 -24.43 -24.74 -38.89
N VAL A 800 -25.14 -24.14 -37.97
CA VAL A 800 -24.83 -24.16 -36.53
C VAL A 800 -24.79 -25.64 -36.09
N PRO A 801 -23.73 -26.12 -35.45
CA PRO A 801 -23.74 -27.45 -34.81
C PRO A 801 -24.73 -27.40 -33.65
N GLN A 802 -25.82 -28.18 -33.72
CA GLN A 802 -26.66 -28.45 -32.57
C GLN A 802 -25.81 -29.11 -31.47
N LEU A 803 -25.74 -28.47 -30.32
CA LEU A 803 -25.26 -29.09 -29.10
C LEU A 803 -26.18 -30.31 -28.80
N ALA A 804 -25.68 -31.52 -29.02
CA ALA A 804 -26.32 -32.73 -28.58
C ALA A 804 -26.38 -32.71 -27.03
N GLY A 805 -27.60 -32.80 -26.51
CA GLY A 805 -27.83 -32.91 -25.07
C GLY A 805 -27.13 -34.18 -24.54
N ALA A 806 -26.43 -34.02 -23.44
CA ALA A 806 -26.03 -35.10 -22.58
C ALA A 806 -27.12 -35.23 -21.49
N GLU A 807 -27.99 -36.18 -21.66
CA GLU A 807 -28.74 -36.83 -20.57
C GLU A 807 -27.81 -37.83 -19.87
N ALA A 808 -27.88 -37.81 -18.53
CA ALA A 808 -27.46 -38.67 -17.44
C ALA A 808 -26.34 -38.11 -16.56
#